data_697964c5a754ba16d59d8046582bee8a
#
_entry.id   697964c5a754ba16d59d8046582bee8a
#
_cell.length_a   1.000
_cell.length_b   1.000
_cell.length_c   1.000
_cell.angle_alpha   90.00
_cell.angle_beta   90.00
_cell.angle_gamma   90.00
#
_symmetry.space_group_name_H-M   'P 1'
#
loop_
_entity.id
_entity.type
_entity.pdbx_description
1 polymer ?
#
loop_
_entity_poly.entity_id
_entity_poly.type
_entity_poly.pdbx_seq_one_letter_code
_entity_poly.pdbx_strand_id
1 'polypeptide(L)'
;MIKVTLKDGSVKELESACSVFDVAKEISPRLAKAACVAKIDGEIKDLRTVIDSDCTLEILTFDDEDGKKAFRHTASHILAQAVKRLYPEVKLAIGPAIDKGFYYDFDKDTPFMPEDLEAIEAEMKKIVKEDLKLEQFEMAPADAIKYLKEIDEPYKVELCEEHAGKNEPISFYKQGEFTDLCAGPHLMSTGYVKAFKLTSCTGAYWRGSEKNKMLSRIYATAFPKASELEAYLNMIEEAKKRDHRKLGKELELFTIMDEGPGFPFFLPKGMTLKNTLIDYWRQIHTRDGYVEISTPIMLNRQLWETSGHWDHYKENMYTTVIDDTEFAIKPMNCPGGILVYKSKPRSYRDLPIRMGELGLVHRHEKSGALHGLMRVRCFTQDDAHIFMTPDQITDEIKGVVRLIDEVYKLFGFKYHVELSTQPEDSMGSQEDWDMATEGLRKALDSLGLPYVVNEGDGAFYGPKIDFHLEDSLGRTWQCGTIQLDFQLPMRFELEYTGADGEKHRPIMIHRVVFGSIERFIGILTEHFAGAFPIWLAPVQVELMPIADRHNEFTAKVAAELKKRGIRVEVDDRSEKIGFKIREAQLQKIPYMLVIGDKEVETENVSIRCRKRGDIGTMSVSDFCNMVEKEIREKTIITD
;
A
#
# COMPACT_ATOMS: atom_id res chain seq x y z
N MET A 1 -26.81 42.48 -4.97
CA MET A 1 -27.00 41.02 -4.96
C MET A 1 -25.66 40.39 -5.27
N ILE A 2 -25.25 39.41 -4.47
CA ILE A 2 -23.98 38.70 -4.60
C ILE A 2 -24.26 37.40 -5.36
N LYS A 3 -23.47 37.07 -6.37
CA LYS A 3 -23.62 35.86 -7.17
C LYS A 3 -22.63 34.79 -6.71
N VAL A 4 -23.17 33.67 -6.23
CA VAL A 4 -22.41 32.51 -5.81
C VAL A 4 -22.58 31.39 -6.84
N THR A 5 -21.49 31.06 -7.55
CA THR A 5 -21.47 29.96 -8.53
C THR A 5 -21.12 28.66 -7.82
N LEU A 6 -22.02 27.68 -7.85
CA LEU A 6 -21.80 26.37 -7.21
C LEU A 6 -21.01 25.42 -8.13
N LYS A 7 -20.52 24.31 -7.56
CA LYS A 7 -19.72 23.27 -8.26
C LYS A 7 -20.39 22.72 -9.54
N ASP A 8 -21.72 22.64 -9.56
CA ASP A 8 -22.51 22.17 -10.70
C ASP A 8 -22.75 23.25 -11.78
N GLY A 9 -22.18 24.44 -11.59
CA GLY A 9 -22.34 25.61 -12.48
C GLY A 9 -23.62 26.40 -12.23
N SER A 10 -24.49 25.99 -11.30
CA SER A 10 -25.67 26.79 -10.92
C SER A 10 -25.27 28.05 -10.16
N VAL A 11 -26.01 29.15 -10.37
CA VAL A 11 -25.76 30.42 -9.72
C VAL A 11 -26.84 30.71 -8.71
N LYS A 12 -26.43 30.98 -7.46
CA LYS A 12 -27.32 31.43 -6.39
C LYS A 12 -27.11 32.93 -6.14
N GLU A 13 -28.19 33.70 -6.10
CA GLU A 13 -28.16 35.12 -5.78
C GLU A 13 -28.47 35.32 -4.30
N LEU A 14 -27.58 36.03 -3.57
CA LEU A 14 -27.77 36.40 -2.18
C LEU A 14 -28.16 37.88 -2.09
N GLU A 15 -29.19 38.20 -1.29
CA GLU A 15 -29.62 39.59 -1.08
C GLU A 15 -28.65 40.44 -0.28
N SER A 16 -27.93 39.80 0.66
CA SER A 16 -26.93 40.40 1.51
C SER A 16 -25.78 39.41 1.82
N ALA A 17 -24.66 39.94 2.36
CA ALA A 17 -23.59 39.12 2.86
C ALA A 17 -24.09 38.15 3.93
N CYS A 18 -23.71 36.86 3.80
CA CYS A 18 -24.06 35.81 4.77
C CYS A 18 -22.95 34.77 4.86
N SER A 19 -23.00 33.92 5.89
CA SER A 19 -22.00 32.88 6.08
C SER A 19 -22.17 31.75 5.05
N VAL A 20 -21.07 31.04 4.75
CA VAL A 20 -21.11 29.81 3.94
C VAL A 20 -22.10 28.81 4.53
N PHE A 21 -22.17 28.71 5.87
CA PHE A 21 -23.12 27.83 6.55
C PHE A 21 -24.59 28.18 6.23
N ASP A 22 -24.92 29.48 6.18
CA ASP A 22 -26.28 29.93 5.83
C ASP A 22 -26.59 29.59 4.37
N VAL A 23 -25.65 29.79 3.47
CA VAL A 23 -25.78 29.34 2.05
C VAL A 23 -26.01 27.83 1.98
N ALA A 24 -25.24 27.04 2.70
CA ALA A 24 -25.43 25.59 2.76
C ALA A 24 -26.80 25.19 3.27
N LYS A 25 -27.32 25.91 4.29
CA LYS A 25 -28.63 25.69 4.89
C LYS A 25 -29.77 26.03 3.93
N GLU A 26 -29.61 27.09 3.17
CA GLU A 26 -30.57 27.47 2.13
C GLU A 26 -30.60 26.49 0.94
N ILE A 27 -29.45 25.90 0.57
CA ILE A 27 -29.41 24.85 -0.44
C ILE A 27 -30.12 23.61 0.07
N SER A 28 -29.74 23.13 1.27
CA SER A 28 -30.36 21.98 1.91
C SER A 28 -29.99 21.89 3.39
N PRO A 29 -30.95 21.74 4.31
CA PRO A 29 -30.68 21.46 5.72
C PRO A 29 -29.84 20.22 5.94
N ARG A 30 -29.94 19.21 5.04
CA ARG A 30 -29.13 17.99 5.08
C ARG A 30 -27.67 18.29 4.73
N LEU A 31 -27.45 19.12 3.71
CA LEU A 31 -26.12 19.56 3.31
C LEU A 31 -25.44 20.35 4.42
N ALA A 32 -26.12 21.35 5.00
CA ALA A 32 -25.57 22.15 6.12
C ALA A 32 -25.16 21.28 7.31
N LYS A 33 -25.90 20.22 7.60
CA LYS A 33 -25.58 19.26 8.68
C LYS A 33 -24.40 18.36 8.35
N ALA A 34 -24.14 18.08 7.06
CA ALA A 34 -23.03 17.23 6.61
C ALA A 34 -21.79 18.04 6.26
N ALA A 35 -21.93 19.35 6.03
CA ALA A 35 -20.84 20.23 5.63
C ALA A 35 -19.76 20.33 6.71
N CYS A 36 -18.50 20.21 6.29
CA CYS A 36 -17.32 20.34 7.14
C CYS A 36 -16.62 21.67 6.92
N VAL A 37 -16.32 22.00 5.67
CA VAL A 37 -15.64 23.23 5.22
C VAL A 37 -16.14 23.60 3.83
N ALA A 38 -15.62 24.70 3.27
CA ALA A 38 -15.91 25.08 1.89
C ALA A 38 -14.63 25.48 1.16
N LYS A 39 -14.68 25.40 -0.17
CA LYS A 39 -13.70 26.00 -1.06
C LYS A 39 -14.33 27.23 -1.71
N ILE A 40 -13.75 28.41 -1.45
CA ILE A 40 -14.15 29.69 -2.01
C ILE A 40 -13.04 30.14 -2.96
N ASP A 41 -13.34 30.30 -4.23
CA ASP A 41 -12.39 30.67 -5.28
C ASP A 41 -11.09 29.83 -5.26
N GLY A 42 -11.24 28.52 -4.96
CA GLY A 42 -10.13 27.60 -4.87
C GLY A 42 -9.46 27.47 -3.48
N GLU A 43 -9.72 28.36 -2.54
CA GLU A 43 -9.16 28.32 -1.19
C GLU A 43 -10.08 27.66 -0.16
N ILE A 44 -9.53 26.81 0.70
CA ILE A 44 -10.28 26.14 1.77
C ILE A 44 -10.54 27.12 2.91
N LYS A 45 -11.80 27.27 3.25
CA LYS A 45 -12.28 28.22 4.28
C LYS A 45 -13.27 27.53 5.23
N ASP A 46 -13.37 28.12 6.41
CA ASP A 46 -14.36 27.76 7.42
C ASP A 46 -15.79 28.04 6.93
N LEU A 47 -16.76 27.25 7.36
CA LEU A 47 -18.17 27.53 7.09
C LEU A 47 -18.69 28.84 7.72
N ARG A 48 -17.92 29.43 8.67
CA ARG A 48 -18.20 30.75 9.30
C ARG A 48 -17.83 31.90 8.39
N THR A 49 -17.00 31.67 7.37
CA THR A 49 -16.57 32.71 6.44
C THR A 49 -17.76 33.39 5.80
N VAL A 50 -17.77 34.73 5.84
CA VAL A 50 -18.82 35.56 5.26
C VAL A 50 -18.52 35.76 3.78
N ILE A 51 -19.51 35.48 2.93
CA ILE A 51 -19.49 35.79 1.51
C ILE A 51 -20.09 37.17 1.32
N ASP A 52 -19.29 38.12 0.88
CA ASP A 52 -19.64 39.53 0.70
C ASP A 52 -19.46 40.05 -0.75
N SER A 53 -18.94 39.20 -1.63
CA SER A 53 -18.66 39.44 -3.04
C SER A 53 -18.98 38.21 -3.91
N ASP A 54 -19.04 38.42 -5.22
CA ASP A 54 -19.25 37.32 -6.18
C ASP A 54 -18.10 36.33 -6.08
N CYS A 55 -18.42 35.03 -6.01
CA CYS A 55 -17.40 33.98 -5.85
C CYS A 55 -17.87 32.62 -6.40
N THR A 56 -16.92 31.70 -6.52
CA THR A 56 -17.21 30.28 -6.68
C THR A 56 -17.22 29.59 -5.32
N LEU A 57 -18.21 28.70 -5.09
CA LEU A 57 -18.39 28.02 -3.82
C LEU A 57 -18.57 26.51 -4.02
N GLU A 58 -17.71 25.73 -3.37
CA GLU A 58 -17.86 24.30 -3.24
C GLU A 58 -17.97 23.92 -1.75
N ILE A 59 -19.09 23.31 -1.34
CA ILE A 59 -19.30 22.86 0.04
C ILE A 59 -18.78 21.43 0.15
N LEU A 60 -17.81 21.24 1.06
CA LEU A 60 -17.13 19.97 1.26
C LEU A 60 -17.62 19.25 2.51
N THR A 61 -17.84 17.96 2.37
CA THR A 61 -18.32 17.05 3.43
C THR A 61 -17.21 16.11 3.89
N PHE A 62 -17.53 15.18 4.78
CA PHE A 62 -16.57 14.14 5.20
C PHE A 62 -16.16 13.19 4.04
N ASP A 63 -16.92 13.13 2.96
CA ASP A 63 -16.56 12.30 1.79
C ASP A 63 -15.42 12.94 0.98
N ASP A 64 -15.20 14.23 1.13
CA ASP A 64 -14.14 15.01 0.48
C ASP A 64 -12.88 15.04 1.37
N GLU A 65 -11.69 15.01 0.77
CA GLU A 65 -10.41 14.96 1.51
C GLU A 65 -10.22 16.15 2.47
N ASP A 66 -10.49 17.36 2.02
CA ASP A 66 -10.35 18.55 2.87
C ASP A 66 -11.43 18.61 3.96
N GLY A 67 -12.63 18.09 3.67
CA GLY A 67 -13.67 17.89 4.67
C GLY A 67 -13.28 16.88 5.76
N LYS A 68 -12.67 15.74 5.37
CA LYS A 68 -12.10 14.76 6.32
C LYS A 68 -11.01 15.37 7.20
N LYS A 69 -10.09 16.14 6.58
CA LYS A 69 -9.00 16.81 7.32
C LYS A 69 -9.56 17.73 8.39
N ALA A 70 -10.50 18.61 8.05
CA ALA A 70 -11.11 19.55 9.00
C ALA A 70 -11.89 18.84 10.10
N PHE A 71 -12.60 17.75 9.77
CA PHE A 71 -13.32 16.93 10.74
C PHE A 71 -12.36 16.30 11.77
N ARG A 72 -11.29 15.67 11.31
CA ARG A 72 -10.27 15.04 12.14
C ARG A 72 -9.44 16.06 12.91
N HIS A 73 -9.18 17.21 12.32
CA HIS A 73 -8.51 18.32 13.00
C HIS A 73 -9.36 18.86 14.15
N THR A 74 -10.67 18.99 13.97
CA THR A 74 -11.57 19.33 15.09
C THR A 74 -11.57 18.26 16.18
N ALA A 75 -11.53 16.97 15.79
CA ALA A 75 -11.42 15.87 16.75
C ALA A 75 -10.10 15.92 17.54
N SER A 76 -9.00 16.38 16.94
CA SER A 76 -7.72 16.55 17.67
C SER A 76 -7.78 17.67 18.70
N HIS A 77 -8.51 18.76 18.45
CA HIS A 77 -8.77 19.81 19.44
C HIS A 77 -9.64 19.31 20.60
N ILE A 78 -10.64 18.45 20.33
CA ILE A 78 -11.44 17.81 21.38
C ILE A 78 -10.56 16.91 22.25
N LEU A 79 -9.60 16.19 21.65
CA LEU A 79 -8.62 15.38 22.38
C LEU A 79 -7.73 16.28 23.27
N ALA A 80 -7.21 17.38 22.72
CA ALA A 80 -6.37 18.31 23.47
C ALA A 80 -7.12 18.93 24.66
N GLN A 81 -8.38 19.36 24.47
CA GLN A 81 -9.23 19.86 25.55
C GLN A 81 -9.49 18.81 26.63
N ALA A 82 -9.78 17.57 26.23
CA ALA A 82 -9.99 16.47 27.17
C ALA A 82 -8.74 16.20 28.02
N VAL A 83 -7.56 16.19 27.39
CA VAL A 83 -6.28 16.05 28.12
C VAL A 83 -6.06 17.21 29.07
N LYS A 84 -6.28 18.45 28.65
CA LYS A 84 -6.12 19.65 29.54
C LYS A 84 -7.11 19.64 30.69
N ARG A 85 -8.33 19.14 30.53
CA ARG A 85 -9.30 18.99 31.62
C ARG A 85 -8.86 17.98 32.68
N LEU A 86 -8.27 16.86 32.25
CA LEU A 86 -7.85 15.78 33.14
C LEU A 86 -6.43 15.99 33.70
N TYR A 87 -5.55 16.61 32.91
CA TYR A 87 -4.13 16.81 33.19
C TYR A 87 -3.73 18.26 32.86
N PRO A 88 -4.10 19.24 33.70
CA PRO A 88 -3.85 20.67 33.42
C PRO A 88 -2.38 21.05 33.20
N GLU A 89 -1.46 20.29 33.83
CA GLU A 89 -0.01 20.50 33.76
C GLU A 89 0.61 20.10 32.43
N VAL A 90 -0.05 19.23 31.65
CA VAL A 90 0.46 18.72 30.37
C VAL A 90 0.56 19.86 29.34
N LYS A 91 1.70 19.95 28.62
CA LYS A 91 1.90 20.95 27.56
C LYS A 91 1.49 20.40 26.22
N LEU A 92 0.92 21.27 25.41
CA LEU A 92 0.40 20.96 24.09
C LEU A 92 1.46 21.23 23.01
N ALA A 93 1.72 20.28 22.12
CA ALA A 93 2.58 20.51 20.97
C ALA A 93 1.76 20.68 19.67
N ILE A 94 1.57 19.64 18.88
CA ILE A 94 0.82 19.69 17.61
C ILE A 94 -0.18 18.55 17.48
N GLY A 95 -1.28 18.81 16.76
CA GLY A 95 -2.36 17.84 16.56
C GLY A 95 -2.92 17.81 15.13
N PRO A 96 -2.14 17.40 14.11
CA PRO A 96 -2.60 17.38 12.73
C PRO A 96 -3.55 16.20 12.45
N ALA A 97 -4.41 16.40 11.45
CA ALA A 97 -5.10 15.30 10.78
C ALA A 97 -4.11 14.52 9.90
N ILE A 98 -4.30 13.21 9.82
CA ILE A 98 -3.57 12.28 8.95
C ILE A 98 -4.56 11.45 8.14
N ASP A 99 -4.10 10.71 7.11
CA ASP A 99 -4.95 10.00 6.14
C ASP A 99 -6.05 9.12 6.76
N LYS A 100 -5.75 8.42 7.86
CA LYS A 100 -6.70 7.49 8.49
C LYS A 100 -7.13 7.89 9.90
N GLY A 101 -6.85 9.12 10.31
CA GLY A 101 -7.17 9.58 11.66
C GLY A 101 -6.55 10.94 11.98
N PHE A 102 -6.09 11.07 13.19
CA PHE A 102 -5.36 12.22 13.70
C PHE A 102 -4.47 11.78 14.86
N TYR A 103 -3.54 12.64 15.25
CA TYR A 103 -2.83 12.47 16.51
C TYR A 103 -2.70 13.82 17.22
N TYR A 104 -2.29 13.79 18.48
CA TYR A 104 -1.84 14.97 19.19
C TYR A 104 -0.62 14.62 20.05
N ASP A 105 0.37 15.52 20.06
CA ASP A 105 1.61 15.39 20.82
C ASP A 105 1.51 16.16 22.13
N PHE A 106 1.80 15.49 23.22
CA PHE A 106 1.71 16.00 24.57
C PHE A 106 3.04 15.87 25.30
N ASP A 107 3.46 16.92 25.99
CA ASP A 107 4.57 16.85 26.93
C ASP A 107 4.02 16.55 28.33
N LYS A 108 4.20 15.31 28.75
CA LYS A 108 3.82 14.78 30.06
C LYS A 108 5.01 14.03 30.65
N ASP A 109 5.33 14.27 31.92
CA ASP A 109 6.50 13.67 32.59
C ASP A 109 6.46 12.15 32.62
N THR A 110 5.27 11.57 32.70
CA THR A 110 5.06 10.12 32.62
C THR A 110 4.20 9.77 31.40
N PRO A 111 4.55 8.75 30.60
CA PRO A 111 3.74 8.32 29.48
C PRO A 111 2.29 8.02 29.87
N PHE A 112 1.35 8.24 28.94
CA PHE A 112 -0.03 7.84 29.15
C PHE A 112 -0.15 6.32 29.14
N MET A 113 -0.91 5.80 30.10
CA MET A 113 -1.25 4.38 30.22
C MET A 113 -2.57 4.06 29.51
N PRO A 114 -2.91 2.80 29.24
CA PRO A 114 -4.18 2.44 28.62
C PRO A 114 -5.42 2.97 29.36
N GLU A 115 -5.38 3.00 30.69
CA GLU A 115 -6.44 3.52 31.54
C GLU A 115 -6.63 5.04 31.37
N ASP A 116 -5.54 5.77 31.12
CA ASP A 116 -5.59 7.20 30.82
C ASP A 116 -6.34 7.44 29.50
N LEU A 117 -6.10 6.60 28.49
CA LEU A 117 -6.78 6.71 27.20
C LEU A 117 -8.29 6.49 27.33
N GLU A 118 -8.72 5.56 28.17
CA GLU A 118 -10.15 5.34 28.45
C GLU A 118 -10.78 6.54 29.16
N ALA A 119 -10.08 7.15 30.12
CA ALA A 119 -10.53 8.34 30.83
C ALA A 119 -10.62 9.55 29.89
N ILE A 120 -9.61 9.75 29.04
CA ILE A 120 -9.58 10.81 28.03
C ILE A 120 -10.73 10.64 27.02
N GLU A 121 -10.96 9.42 26.52
CA GLU A 121 -12.08 9.13 25.62
C GLU A 121 -13.45 9.42 26.25
N ALA A 122 -13.60 9.11 27.53
CA ALA A 122 -14.82 9.42 28.28
C ALA A 122 -15.01 10.96 28.44
N GLU A 123 -13.94 11.71 28.66
CA GLU A 123 -14.01 13.18 28.72
C GLU A 123 -14.30 13.81 27.37
N MET A 124 -13.69 13.29 26.26
CA MET A 124 -14.02 13.70 24.90
C MET A 124 -15.53 13.53 24.62
N LYS A 125 -16.14 12.42 25.06
CA LYS A 125 -17.59 12.21 24.91
C LYS A 125 -18.44 13.26 25.60
N LYS A 126 -17.98 13.78 26.76
CA LYS A 126 -18.65 14.90 27.45
C LYS A 126 -18.54 16.19 26.65
N ILE A 127 -17.34 16.54 26.17
CA ILE A 127 -17.09 17.73 25.35
C ILE A 127 -17.94 17.71 24.08
N VAL A 128 -18.04 16.57 23.41
CA VAL A 128 -18.92 16.43 22.23
C VAL A 128 -20.39 16.63 22.60
N LYS A 129 -20.83 16.13 23.75
CA LYS A 129 -22.21 16.30 24.22
C LYS A 129 -22.51 17.75 24.64
N GLU A 130 -21.52 18.51 25.08
CA GLU A 130 -21.63 19.94 25.39
C GLU A 130 -21.88 20.78 24.13
N ASP A 131 -21.53 20.28 22.95
CA ASP A 131 -21.72 20.92 21.63
C ASP A 131 -21.14 22.34 21.58
N LEU A 132 -19.91 22.51 22.04
CA LEU A 132 -19.21 23.78 22.13
C LEU A 132 -18.95 24.34 20.74
N LYS A 133 -19.30 25.63 20.52
CA LYS A 133 -18.96 26.33 19.28
C LYS A 133 -17.46 26.55 19.19
N LEU A 134 -16.91 26.41 17.98
CA LEU A 134 -15.54 26.80 17.69
C LEU A 134 -15.55 28.22 17.13
N GLU A 135 -14.78 29.10 17.73
CA GLU A 135 -14.69 30.52 17.36
C GLU A 135 -13.25 30.81 16.95
N GLN A 136 -13.06 31.30 15.72
CA GLN A 136 -11.78 31.76 15.22
C GLN A 136 -11.57 33.19 15.62
N PHE A 137 -10.35 33.54 16.05
CA PHE A 137 -9.91 34.89 16.27
C PHE A 137 -8.41 35.01 16.01
N GLU A 138 -7.94 36.24 15.85
CA GLU A 138 -6.55 36.52 15.54
C GLU A 138 -5.94 37.45 16.60
N MET A 139 -4.65 37.30 16.81
CA MET A 139 -3.84 38.17 17.66
C MET A 139 -2.63 38.72 16.91
N ALA A 140 -2.17 39.89 17.25
CA ALA A 140 -0.86 40.36 16.82
C ALA A 140 0.24 39.42 17.37
N PRO A 141 1.34 39.15 16.64
CA PRO A 141 2.35 38.19 17.06
C PRO A 141 2.90 38.42 18.49
N ALA A 142 3.11 39.65 18.87
CA ALA A 142 3.60 39.99 20.21
C ALA A 142 2.59 39.63 21.32
N ASP A 143 1.30 39.89 21.07
CA ASP A 143 0.22 39.55 22.00
C ASP A 143 0.00 38.05 22.09
N ALA A 144 0.08 37.36 20.95
CA ALA A 144 0.00 35.90 20.89
C ALA A 144 1.12 35.23 21.70
N ILE A 145 2.36 35.67 21.54
CA ILE A 145 3.51 35.14 22.30
C ILE A 145 3.33 35.41 23.78
N LYS A 146 2.89 36.63 24.16
CA LYS A 146 2.62 36.97 25.56
C LYS A 146 1.55 36.08 26.17
N TYR A 147 0.41 35.92 25.48
CA TYR A 147 -0.69 35.05 25.89
C TYR A 147 -0.24 33.59 26.10
N LEU A 148 0.51 33.04 25.12
CA LEU A 148 0.99 31.64 25.18
C LEU A 148 2.00 31.42 26.32
N LYS A 149 2.82 32.44 26.67
CA LYS A 149 3.71 32.42 27.84
C LYS A 149 2.93 32.49 29.16
N GLU A 150 1.85 33.28 29.21
CA GLU A 150 0.99 33.36 30.40
C GLU A 150 0.27 32.07 30.71
N ILE A 151 -0.16 31.29 29.69
CA ILE A 151 -0.79 29.99 29.86
C ILE A 151 0.21 28.82 29.88
N ASP A 152 1.52 29.11 29.84
CA ASP A 152 2.62 28.14 29.92
C ASP A 152 2.57 27.05 28.86
N GLU A 153 2.45 27.42 27.57
CA GLU A 153 2.47 26.52 26.41
C GLU A 153 3.75 26.75 25.56
N PRO A 154 4.91 26.20 25.98
CA PRO A 154 6.21 26.52 25.40
C PRO A 154 6.35 26.09 23.92
N TYR A 155 5.77 24.96 23.52
CA TYR A 155 5.82 24.50 22.12
C TYR A 155 5.02 25.42 21.19
N LYS A 156 3.90 25.98 21.68
CA LYS A 156 3.10 26.95 20.94
C LYS A 156 3.81 28.31 20.84
N VAL A 157 4.56 28.70 21.88
CA VAL A 157 5.43 29.88 21.84
C VAL A 157 6.47 29.74 20.75
N GLU A 158 7.18 28.58 20.68
CA GLU A 158 8.18 28.29 19.65
C GLU A 158 7.60 28.40 18.24
N LEU A 159 6.43 27.76 18.01
CA LEU A 159 5.73 27.85 16.73
C LEU A 159 5.31 29.25 16.36
N CYS A 160 4.86 30.06 17.34
CA CYS A 160 4.46 31.42 17.12
C CYS A 160 5.66 32.34 16.81
N GLU A 161 6.80 32.17 17.50
CA GLU A 161 8.04 32.92 17.26
C GLU A 161 8.59 32.70 15.84
N GLU A 162 8.48 31.50 15.29
CA GLU A 162 8.84 31.19 13.89
C GLU A 162 7.99 31.92 12.86
N HIS A 163 6.68 32.06 13.12
CA HIS A 163 5.75 32.78 12.24
C HIS A 163 5.82 34.31 12.42
N ALA A 164 6.25 34.78 13.59
CA ALA A 164 6.33 36.21 13.91
C ALA A 164 7.23 37.02 12.95
N GLY A 165 8.23 36.35 12.30
CA GLY A 165 9.11 36.99 11.32
C GLY A 165 8.39 37.53 10.07
N LYS A 166 7.16 37.07 9.78
CA LYS A 166 6.33 37.52 8.64
C LYS A 166 5.43 38.71 8.98
N ASN A 167 5.33 39.09 10.24
CA ASN A 167 4.46 40.14 10.75
C ASN A 167 2.97 40.02 10.39
N GLU A 168 2.52 38.76 10.17
CA GLU A 168 1.12 38.40 9.89
C GLU A 168 0.38 38.09 11.20
N PRO A 169 -0.95 38.35 11.30
CA PRO A 169 -1.74 37.97 12.46
C PRO A 169 -1.68 36.46 12.71
N ILE A 170 -1.65 36.07 13.98
CA ILE A 170 -1.63 34.67 14.42
C ILE A 170 -3.05 34.22 14.76
N SER A 171 -3.49 33.16 14.14
CA SER A 171 -4.83 32.61 14.27
C SER A 171 -4.93 31.64 15.46
N PHE A 172 -6.05 31.72 16.15
CA PHE A 172 -6.45 30.88 17.27
C PHE A 172 -7.87 30.38 17.10
N TYR A 173 -8.16 29.22 17.69
CA TYR A 173 -9.52 28.70 17.83
C TYR A 173 -9.86 28.48 19.30
N LYS A 174 -11.04 28.96 19.69
CA LYS A 174 -11.61 28.80 21.02
C LYS A 174 -12.82 27.87 20.98
N GLN A 175 -12.88 26.92 21.91
CA GLN A 175 -14.02 26.04 22.13
C GLN A 175 -14.33 25.96 23.64
N GLY A 176 -15.35 26.71 24.09
CA GLY A 176 -15.63 26.87 25.52
C GLY A 176 -14.47 27.52 26.25
N GLU A 177 -13.93 26.85 27.27
CA GLU A 177 -12.78 27.28 28.07
C GLU A 177 -11.43 27.01 27.40
N PHE A 178 -11.40 26.16 26.36
CA PHE A 178 -10.17 25.75 25.69
C PHE A 178 -9.85 26.67 24.52
N THR A 179 -8.57 27.07 24.41
CA THR A 179 -8.06 27.86 23.29
C THR A 179 -6.75 27.26 22.80
N ASP A 180 -6.61 27.10 21.48
CA ASP A 180 -5.38 26.58 20.87
C ASP A 180 -4.90 27.46 19.71
N LEU A 181 -3.57 27.53 19.55
CA LEU A 181 -2.91 28.12 18.38
C LEU A 181 -3.16 27.23 17.17
N CYS A 182 -3.86 27.73 16.16
CA CYS A 182 -4.27 26.93 15.03
C CYS A 182 -4.64 27.76 13.80
N ALA A 183 -4.20 27.32 12.62
CA ALA A 183 -4.56 27.92 11.34
C ALA A 183 -5.97 27.50 10.83
N GLY A 184 -6.56 26.43 11.39
CA GLY A 184 -7.84 25.88 10.91
C GLY A 184 -7.70 25.15 9.57
N PRO A 185 -8.83 24.95 8.82
CA PRO A 185 -10.19 25.22 9.26
C PRO A 185 -10.74 24.16 10.22
N HIS A 186 -11.87 24.46 10.86
CA HIS A 186 -12.58 23.59 11.80
C HIS A 186 -14.07 23.49 11.53
N LEU A 187 -14.71 22.46 12.10
CA LEU A 187 -16.16 22.32 12.13
C LEU A 187 -16.83 23.44 12.95
N MET A 188 -18.14 23.59 12.81
CA MET A 188 -18.93 24.62 13.50
C MET A 188 -18.97 24.41 15.02
N SER A 189 -19.02 23.16 15.48
CA SER A 189 -19.02 22.83 16.91
C SER A 189 -18.44 21.43 17.19
N THR A 190 -18.12 21.15 18.46
CA THR A 190 -17.63 19.85 18.90
C THR A 190 -18.67 18.73 18.72
N GLY A 191 -19.96 19.07 18.73
CA GLY A 191 -21.09 18.12 18.59
C GLY A 191 -21.17 17.41 17.25
N TYR A 192 -20.43 17.86 16.24
CA TYR A 192 -20.35 17.14 14.94
C TYR A 192 -19.53 15.85 15.04
N VAL A 193 -18.54 15.77 15.95
CA VAL A 193 -17.59 14.64 16.08
C VAL A 193 -18.17 13.56 16.99
N LYS A 194 -19.19 12.84 16.51
CA LYS A 194 -19.97 11.89 17.34
C LYS A 194 -19.30 10.54 17.55
N ALA A 195 -18.47 10.10 16.62
CA ALA A 195 -17.88 8.78 16.64
C ALA A 195 -16.35 8.89 16.52
N PHE A 196 -15.63 8.52 17.55
CA PHE A 196 -14.17 8.55 17.61
C PHE A 196 -13.64 7.43 18.49
N LYS A 197 -12.36 7.08 18.32
CA LYS A 197 -11.64 6.10 19.12
C LYS A 197 -10.18 6.50 19.26
N LEU A 198 -9.67 6.49 20.49
CA LEU A 198 -8.23 6.54 20.74
C LEU A 198 -7.65 5.15 20.47
N THR A 199 -6.60 5.08 19.66
CA THR A 199 -6.10 3.80 19.15
C THR A 199 -4.79 3.35 19.79
N SER A 200 -3.89 4.29 20.09
CA SER A 200 -2.59 3.98 20.71
C SER A 200 -1.93 5.23 21.28
N CYS A 201 -0.97 5.03 22.17
CA CYS A 201 -0.03 6.05 22.61
C CYS A 201 1.40 5.56 22.37
N THR A 202 2.26 6.43 21.80
CA THR A 202 3.67 6.12 21.52
C THR A 202 4.55 7.33 21.84
N GLY A 203 5.86 7.10 22.05
CA GLY A 203 6.83 8.18 22.09
C GLY A 203 7.09 8.76 20.68
N ALA A 204 7.23 10.08 20.60
CA ALA A 204 7.63 10.77 19.38
C ALA A 204 8.53 11.94 19.73
N TYR A 205 9.67 12.09 19.06
CA TYR A 205 10.55 13.23 19.27
C TYR A 205 9.95 14.52 18.69
N TRP A 206 10.03 15.59 19.45
CA TRP A 206 9.61 16.92 18.95
C TRP A 206 10.31 17.24 17.62
N ARG A 207 9.53 17.58 16.58
CA ARG A 207 10.02 17.83 15.21
C ARG A 207 10.79 16.67 14.59
N GLY A 208 10.57 15.43 15.04
CA GLY A 208 11.19 14.23 14.50
C GLY A 208 12.71 14.11 14.75
N SER A 209 13.29 14.97 15.58
CA SER A 209 14.72 14.94 15.89
C SER A 209 15.00 14.25 17.23
N GLU A 210 15.84 13.24 17.23
CA GLU A 210 16.28 12.51 18.44
C GLU A 210 17.02 13.39 19.46
N LYS A 211 17.43 14.60 19.05
CA LYS A 211 18.08 15.60 19.93
C LYS A 211 17.05 16.37 20.77
N ASN A 212 15.78 16.33 20.39
CA ASN A 212 14.71 17.03 21.07
C ASN A 212 14.00 16.14 22.10
N LYS A 213 13.19 16.74 22.97
CA LYS A 213 12.41 16.01 23.96
C LYS A 213 11.48 15.00 23.32
N MET A 214 11.39 13.81 23.91
CA MET A 214 10.40 12.80 23.54
C MET A 214 9.06 13.17 24.16
N LEU A 215 8.04 13.28 23.32
CA LEU A 215 6.66 13.59 23.66
C LEU A 215 5.79 12.33 23.64
N SER A 216 4.66 12.37 24.30
CA SER A 216 3.63 11.33 24.22
C SER A 216 2.68 11.64 23.08
N ARG A 217 2.67 10.82 22.03
CA ARG A 217 1.78 10.94 20.87
C ARG A 217 0.60 10.03 21.03
N ILE A 218 -0.61 10.58 21.14
CA ILE A 218 -1.86 9.81 21.15
C ILE A 218 -2.42 9.80 19.72
N TYR A 219 -2.58 8.60 19.15
CA TYR A 219 -3.25 8.38 17.87
C TYR A 219 -4.74 8.11 18.08
N ALA A 220 -5.54 8.62 17.16
CA ALA A 220 -6.99 8.45 17.19
C ALA A 220 -7.60 8.48 15.78
N THR A 221 -8.85 8.05 15.68
CA THR A 221 -9.66 8.20 14.47
C THR A 221 -11.04 8.74 14.80
N ALA A 222 -11.69 9.40 13.83
CA ALA A 222 -13.03 9.92 13.98
C ALA A 222 -13.82 9.81 12.67
N PHE A 223 -15.13 9.59 12.82
CA PHE A 223 -16.10 9.43 11.73
C PHE A 223 -17.40 10.16 12.06
N PRO A 224 -18.19 10.57 11.05
CA PRO A 224 -19.52 11.18 11.28
C PRO A 224 -20.51 10.25 11.96
N LYS A 225 -20.42 8.92 11.72
CA LYS A 225 -21.36 7.91 12.22
C LYS A 225 -20.66 6.80 12.97
N ALA A 226 -21.33 6.30 14.01
CA ALA A 226 -20.84 5.17 14.80
C ALA A 226 -20.66 3.90 13.95
N SER A 227 -21.56 3.63 12.99
CA SER A 227 -21.45 2.48 12.10
C SER A 227 -20.20 2.53 11.19
N GLU A 228 -19.78 3.72 10.76
CA GLU A 228 -18.57 3.92 9.97
C GLU A 228 -17.30 3.68 10.82
N LEU A 229 -17.31 4.17 12.05
CA LEU A 229 -16.25 3.88 13.02
C LEU A 229 -16.15 2.38 13.33
N GLU A 230 -17.26 1.72 13.58
CA GLU A 230 -17.31 0.28 13.86
C GLU A 230 -16.80 -0.53 12.67
N ALA A 231 -17.23 -0.21 11.46
CA ALA A 231 -16.74 -0.84 10.24
C ALA A 231 -15.21 -0.67 10.09
N TYR A 232 -14.70 0.52 10.36
CA TYR A 232 -13.26 0.80 10.34
C TYR A 232 -12.48 0.03 11.40
N LEU A 233 -12.98 -0.03 12.64
CA LEU A 233 -12.33 -0.79 13.72
C LEU A 233 -12.33 -2.29 13.43
N ASN A 234 -13.42 -2.83 12.90
CA ASN A 234 -13.51 -4.22 12.47
C ASN A 234 -12.50 -4.51 11.34
N MET A 235 -12.36 -3.61 10.37
CA MET A 235 -11.36 -3.72 9.31
C MET A 235 -9.92 -3.75 9.88
N ILE A 236 -9.61 -2.90 10.86
CA ILE A 236 -8.30 -2.89 11.54
C ILE A 236 -8.04 -4.20 12.27
N GLU A 237 -9.03 -4.73 13.00
CA GLU A 237 -8.90 -6.01 13.70
C GLU A 237 -8.71 -7.18 12.71
N GLU A 238 -9.45 -7.20 11.61
CA GLU A 238 -9.24 -8.20 10.56
C GLU A 238 -7.86 -8.05 9.91
N ALA A 239 -7.38 -6.82 9.69
CA ALA A 239 -6.03 -6.58 9.19
C ALA A 239 -4.95 -7.14 10.12
N LYS A 240 -5.09 -6.96 11.45
CA LYS A 240 -4.17 -7.55 12.43
C LYS A 240 -4.17 -9.08 12.42
N LYS A 241 -5.34 -9.71 12.26
CA LYS A 241 -5.45 -11.18 12.17
C LYS A 241 -4.79 -11.72 10.91
N ARG A 242 -4.83 -10.96 9.81
CA ARG A 242 -4.28 -11.33 8.50
C ARG A 242 -2.84 -10.89 8.28
N ASP A 243 -2.22 -10.20 9.23
CA ASP A 243 -0.84 -9.69 9.10
C ASP A 243 0.11 -10.81 8.65
N HIS A 244 0.74 -10.61 7.49
CA HIS A 244 1.63 -11.60 6.87
C HIS A 244 2.83 -11.97 7.74
N ARG A 245 3.27 -11.09 8.63
CA ARG A 245 4.37 -11.36 9.57
C ARG A 245 3.96 -12.40 10.61
N LYS A 246 2.73 -12.29 11.11
CA LYS A 246 2.14 -13.25 12.03
C LYS A 246 1.85 -14.57 11.32
N LEU A 247 1.10 -14.52 10.23
CA LEU A 247 0.74 -15.72 9.46
C LEU A 247 1.97 -16.40 8.85
N GLY A 248 2.95 -15.63 8.39
CA GLY A 248 4.20 -16.17 7.85
C GLY A 248 4.99 -16.98 8.86
N LYS A 249 5.00 -16.54 10.13
CA LYS A 249 5.59 -17.31 11.25
C LYS A 249 4.76 -18.54 11.61
N GLU A 250 3.42 -18.39 11.76
CA GLU A 250 2.51 -19.48 12.12
C GLU A 250 2.48 -20.59 11.06
N LEU A 251 2.57 -20.24 9.78
CA LEU A 251 2.56 -21.15 8.63
C LEU A 251 3.97 -21.55 8.17
N GLU A 252 5.02 -21.15 8.88
CA GLU A 252 6.42 -21.47 8.58
C GLU A 252 6.83 -21.09 7.16
N LEU A 253 6.42 -19.88 6.70
CA LEU A 253 6.74 -19.41 5.34
C LEU A 253 8.08 -18.69 5.27
N PHE A 254 8.34 -17.76 6.19
CA PHE A 254 9.55 -16.96 6.22
C PHE A 254 9.85 -16.42 7.61
N THR A 255 11.06 -15.94 7.80
CA THR A 255 11.50 -15.22 9.00
C THR A 255 12.45 -14.08 8.61
N ILE A 256 12.61 -13.11 9.51
CA ILE A 256 13.64 -12.08 9.44
C ILE A 256 14.49 -12.25 10.69
N MET A 257 15.80 -12.39 10.53
CA MET A 257 16.75 -12.64 11.60
C MET A 257 17.57 -11.39 11.90
N ASP A 258 18.18 -11.35 13.09
CA ASP A 258 19.00 -10.20 13.53
C ASP A 258 20.26 -10.02 12.68
N GLU A 259 20.76 -11.11 12.08
CA GLU A 259 21.91 -11.09 11.16
C GLU A 259 21.63 -10.37 9.85
N GLY A 260 20.35 -10.19 9.50
CA GLY A 260 19.92 -9.54 8.26
C GLY A 260 18.61 -8.73 8.42
N PRO A 261 18.63 -7.60 9.13
CA PRO A 261 17.42 -6.79 9.28
C PRO A 261 16.95 -6.25 7.92
N GLY A 262 15.73 -6.65 7.54
CA GLY A 262 15.14 -6.33 6.23
C GLY A 262 15.50 -7.32 5.12
N PHE A 263 16.20 -8.40 5.42
CA PHE A 263 16.49 -9.49 4.49
C PHE A 263 15.63 -10.71 4.84
N PRO A 264 14.67 -11.12 4.01
CA PRO A 264 13.79 -12.25 4.33
C PRO A 264 14.48 -13.59 4.11
N PHE A 265 14.36 -14.47 5.10
CA PHE A 265 14.77 -15.88 5.01
C PHE A 265 13.54 -16.73 4.74
N PHE A 266 13.44 -17.33 3.56
CA PHE A 266 12.36 -18.23 3.22
C PHE A 266 12.58 -19.61 3.81
N LEU A 267 11.58 -20.14 4.52
CA LEU A 267 11.56 -21.48 5.06
C LEU A 267 11.03 -22.48 3.99
N PRO A 268 11.12 -23.81 4.19
CA PRO A 268 10.75 -24.79 3.16
C PRO A 268 9.35 -24.61 2.57
N LYS A 269 8.33 -24.36 3.42
CA LYS A 269 6.95 -24.11 2.95
C LYS A 269 6.86 -22.80 2.16
N GLY A 270 7.56 -21.76 2.60
CA GLY A 270 7.64 -20.49 1.88
C GLY A 270 8.34 -20.61 0.54
N MET A 271 9.41 -21.42 0.45
CA MET A 271 10.08 -21.69 -0.83
C MET A 271 9.19 -22.46 -1.79
N THR A 272 8.37 -23.39 -1.30
CA THR A 272 7.37 -24.07 -2.14
C THR A 272 6.38 -23.08 -2.74
N LEU A 273 5.86 -22.15 -1.94
CA LEU A 273 4.97 -21.08 -2.41
C LEU A 273 5.66 -20.18 -3.44
N LYS A 274 6.89 -19.72 -3.12
CA LYS A 274 7.69 -18.86 -4.00
C LYS A 274 7.97 -19.53 -5.34
N ASN A 275 8.42 -20.78 -5.34
CA ASN A 275 8.70 -21.54 -6.56
C ASN A 275 7.44 -21.76 -7.39
N THR A 276 6.29 -22.05 -6.77
CA THR A 276 5.01 -22.19 -7.48
C THR A 276 4.60 -20.91 -8.21
N LEU A 277 4.82 -19.74 -7.61
CA LEU A 277 4.59 -18.44 -8.26
C LEU A 277 5.58 -18.20 -9.40
N ILE A 278 6.86 -18.54 -9.20
CA ILE A 278 7.90 -18.43 -10.22
C ILE A 278 7.61 -19.34 -11.42
N ASP A 279 7.16 -20.57 -11.19
CA ASP A 279 6.79 -21.51 -12.26
C ASP A 279 5.58 -21.01 -13.05
N TYR A 280 4.59 -20.42 -12.37
CA TYR A 280 3.47 -19.77 -13.02
C TYR A 280 3.94 -18.57 -13.85
N TRP A 281 4.82 -17.72 -13.32
CA TRP A 281 5.43 -16.61 -14.05
C TRP A 281 6.13 -17.11 -15.33
N ARG A 282 6.97 -18.13 -15.24
CA ARG A 282 7.65 -18.72 -16.41
C ARG A 282 6.66 -19.23 -17.44
N GLN A 283 5.60 -19.90 -17.00
CA GLN A 283 4.57 -20.45 -17.88
C GLN A 283 3.92 -19.34 -18.74
N ILE A 284 3.44 -18.26 -18.11
CA ILE A 284 2.76 -17.18 -18.83
C ILE A 284 3.73 -16.37 -19.70
N HIS A 285 4.96 -16.16 -19.24
CA HIS A 285 5.97 -15.40 -19.99
C HIS A 285 6.45 -16.17 -21.23
N THR A 286 6.70 -17.48 -21.11
CA THR A 286 7.05 -18.33 -22.26
C THR A 286 5.93 -18.35 -23.30
N ARG A 287 4.67 -18.45 -22.85
CA ARG A 287 3.50 -18.38 -23.73
C ARG A 287 3.46 -17.07 -24.52
N ASP A 288 3.78 -15.95 -23.89
CA ASP A 288 3.72 -14.60 -24.47
C ASP A 288 5.02 -14.19 -25.18
N GLY A 289 5.93 -15.14 -25.40
CA GLY A 289 7.14 -14.96 -26.22
C GLY A 289 8.28 -14.23 -25.50
N TYR A 290 8.30 -14.21 -24.17
CA TYR A 290 9.44 -13.74 -23.41
C TYR A 290 10.56 -14.77 -23.35
N VAL A 291 11.80 -14.29 -23.39
CA VAL A 291 12.99 -15.10 -23.14
C VAL A 291 13.54 -14.77 -21.75
N GLU A 292 13.84 -15.80 -20.95
CA GLU A 292 14.40 -15.62 -19.62
C GLU A 292 15.91 -15.35 -19.71
N ILE A 293 16.39 -14.31 -19.04
CA ILE A 293 17.82 -13.97 -18.90
C ILE A 293 18.20 -13.93 -17.42
N SER A 294 19.50 -13.88 -17.15
CA SER A 294 20.04 -13.66 -15.81
C SER A 294 21.27 -12.78 -15.90
N THR A 295 21.36 -11.77 -15.05
CA THR A 295 22.48 -10.84 -14.99
C THR A 295 23.17 -10.89 -13.64
N PRO A 296 24.50 -10.61 -13.57
CA PRO A 296 25.24 -10.63 -12.31
C PRO A 296 24.68 -9.67 -11.27
N ILE A 297 24.76 -10.06 -10.00
CA ILE A 297 24.30 -9.22 -8.88
C ILE A 297 25.25 -8.04 -8.66
N MET A 298 26.56 -8.24 -8.85
CA MET A 298 27.59 -7.23 -8.61
C MET A 298 28.22 -6.79 -9.92
N LEU A 299 28.19 -5.49 -10.18
CA LEU A 299 28.72 -4.87 -11.40
C LEU A 299 29.51 -3.61 -11.03
N ASN A 300 30.48 -3.22 -11.89
CA ASN A 300 31.36 -2.10 -11.61
C ASN A 300 30.64 -0.74 -11.68
N ARG A 301 31.23 0.26 -11.04
CA ARG A 301 30.70 1.63 -10.94
C ARG A 301 30.41 2.25 -12.30
N GLN A 302 31.26 2.04 -13.29
CA GLN A 302 31.12 2.66 -14.62
C GLN A 302 29.75 2.34 -15.25
N LEU A 303 29.22 1.13 -15.07
CA LEU A 303 27.90 0.76 -15.56
C LEU A 303 26.80 1.63 -14.95
N TRP A 304 26.92 1.90 -13.66
CA TRP A 304 25.95 2.68 -12.89
C TRP A 304 26.03 4.18 -13.19
N GLU A 305 27.23 4.70 -13.51
CA GLU A 305 27.42 6.05 -14.02
C GLU A 305 26.82 6.20 -15.43
N THR A 306 27.09 5.24 -16.31
CA THR A 306 26.50 5.24 -17.67
C THR A 306 24.98 5.24 -17.62
N SER A 307 24.38 4.47 -16.74
CA SER A 307 22.91 4.38 -16.59
C SER A 307 22.28 5.54 -15.81
N GLY A 308 23.07 6.40 -15.14
CA GLY A 308 22.59 7.49 -14.28
C GLY A 308 22.18 7.07 -12.87
N HIS A 309 22.19 5.78 -12.56
CA HIS A 309 21.84 5.32 -11.21
C HIS A 309 22.82 5.81 -10.14
N TRP A 310 24.09 6.03 -10.48
CA TRP A 310 25.09 6.54 -9.55
C TRP A 310 24.78 7.96 -9.09
N ASP A 311 24.22 8.78 -9.94
CA ASP A 311 23.91 10.19 -9.65
C ASP A 311 22.53 10.35 -8.95
N HIS A 312 21.51 9.59 -9.37
CA HIS A 312 20.12 9.75 -8.92
C HIS A 312 19.67 8.72 -7.86
N TYR A 313 20.45 7.64 -7.62
CA TYR A 313 20.01 6.52 -6.79
C TYR A 313 21.07 5.99 -5.81
N LYS A 314 22.24 6.64 -5.71
CA LYS A 314 23.40 6.17 -4.93
C LYS A 314 23.08 5.90 -3.46
N GLU A 315 22.27 6.72 -2.82
CA GLU A 315 21.92 6.57 -1.41
C GLU A 315 21.21 5.24 -1.09
N ASN A 316 20.56 4.67 -2.10
CA ASN A 316 19.86 3.39 -2.00
C ASN A 316 20.71 2.18 -2.47
N MET A 317 21.99 2.37 -2.80
CA MET A 317 22.85 1.32 -3.32
C MET A 317 23.81 0.80 -2.24
N TYR A 318 24.07 -0.52 -2.27
CA TYR A 318 25.17 -1.12 -1.53
C TYR A 318 26.40 -1.11 -2.42
N THR A 319 27.49 -0.51 -1.95
CA THR A 319 28.76 -0.40 -2.68
C THR A 319 29.90 -1.05 -1.93
N THR A 320 30.93 -1.50 -2.67
CA THR A 320 32.16 -2.07 -2.12
C THR A 320 33.34 -1.74 -3.04
N VAL A 321 34.55 -1.87 -2.51
CA VAL A 321 35.80 -1.71 -3.28
C VAL A 321 36.54 -3.04 -3.29
N ILE A 322 36.88 -3.53 -4.47
CA ILE A 322 37.65 -4.76 -4.68
C ILE A 322 38.78 -4.44 -5.66
N ASP A 323 40.04 -4.71 -5.28
CA ASP A 323 41.20 -4.44 -6.10
C ASP A 323 41.22 -3.00 -6.67
N ASP A 324 41.02 -2.02 -5.78
CA ASP A 324 40.94 -0.58 -6.10
C ASP A 324 39.81 -0.18 -7.10
N THR A 325 38.91 -1.09 -7.39
CA THR A 325 37.74 -0.84 -8.25
C THR A 325 36.45 -0.81 -7.44
N GLU A 326 35.64 0.23 -7.64
CA GLU A 326 34.32 0.34 -7.02
C GLU A 326 33.31 -0.54 -7.76
N PHE A 327 32.55 -1.31 -6.98
CA PHE A 327 31.42 -2.13 -7.43
C PHE A 327 30.17 -1.74 -6.66
N ALA A 328 29.00 -2.03 -7.26
CA ALA A 328 27.74 -1.95 -6.57
C ALA A 328 26.94 -3.24 -6.74
N ILE A 329 26.21 -3.61 -5.71
CA ILE A 329 25.15 -4.63 -5.79
C ILE A 329 23.97 -4.01 -6.49
N LYS A 330 23.43 -4.66 -7.53
CA LYS A 330 22.40 -4.09 -8.39
C LYS A 330 21.13 -3.71 -7.60
N PRO A 331 20.69 -2.44 -7.67
CA PRO A 331 19.39 -2.00 -7.16
C PRO A 331 18.25 -2.21 -8.16
N MET A 332 18.62 -2.39 -9.44
CA MET A 332 17.74 -2.58 -10.61
C MET A 332 18.40 -3.50 -11.63
N ASN A 333 17.61 -4.10 -12.51
CA ASN A 333 18.10 -5.08 -13.50
C ASN A 333 18.41 -4.46 -14.87
N CYS A 334 17.86 -3.27 -15.16
CA CYS A 334 17.89 -2.66 -16.48
C CYS A 334 19.30 -2.51 -17.09
N PRO A 335 20.35 -2.05 -16.39
CA PRO A 335 21.68 -1.93 -17.02
C PRO A 335 22.26 -3.28 -17.43
N GLY A 336 22.02 -4.33 -16.61
CA GLY A 336 22.43 -5.70 -16.95
C GLY A 336 21.71 -6.24 -18.20
N GLY A 337 20.38 -6.05 -18.28
CA GLY A 337 19.57 -6.44 -19.43
C GLY A 337 19.99 -5.74 -20.72
N ILE A 338 20.36 -4.46 -20.62
CA ILE A 338 20.90 -3.67 -21.75
C ILE A 338 22.21 -4.27 -22.25
N LEU A 339 23.12 -4.69 -21.37
CA LEU A 339 24.36 -5.38 -21.77
C LEU A 339 24.06 -6.69 -22.51
N VAL A 340 23.03 -7.44 -22.10
CA VAL A 340 22.59 -8.65 -22.79
C VAL A 340 22.06 -8.30 -24.20
N TYR A 341 21.29 -7.22 -24.34
CA TYR A 341 20.86 -6.74 -25.67
C TYR A 341 22.07 -6.43 -26.56
N LYS A 342 23.06 -5.71 -26.04
CA LYS A 342 24.29 -5.31 -26.78
C LYS A 342 25.22 -6.48 -27.12
N SER A 343 25.04 -7.65 -26.55
CA SER A 343 25.95 -8.81 -26.71
C SER A 343 26.08 -9.30 -28.16
N LYS A 344 25.13 -8.92 -29.03
CA LYS A 344 25.17 -9.23 -30.47
C LYS A 344 24.48 -8.12 -31.29
N PRO A 345 24.82 -7.95 -32.59
CA PRO A 345 24.09 -7.07 -33.48
C PRO A 345 22.61 -7.45 -33.56
N ARG A 346 21.74 -6.45 -33.72
CA ARG A 346 20.29 -6.59 -33.84
C ARG A 346 19.77 -6.00 -35.14
N SER A 347 18.69 -6.56 -35.62
CA SER A 347 17.96 -6.01 -36.76
C SER A 347 16.49 -5.75 -36.42
N TYR A 348 15.79 -4.97 -37.22
CA TYR A 348 14.37 -4.72 -37.06
C TYR A 348 13.52 -6.01 -37.03
N ARG A 349 14.01 -7.10 -37.64
CA ARG A 349 13.34 -8.42 -37.66
C ARG A 349 13.43 -9.15 -36.35
N ASP A 350 14.38 -8.78 -35.49
CA ASP A 350 14.51 -9.34 -34.14
C ASP A 350 13.54 -8.67 -33.16
N LEU A 351 13.03 -7.48 -33.48
CA LEU A 351 12.18 -6.67 -32.61
C LEU A 351 10.68 -6.97 -32.80
N PRO A 352 9.86 -6.97 -31.74
CA PRO A 352 10.24 -6.68 -30.36
C PRO A 352 10.96 -7.85 -29.68
N ILE A 353 11.98 -7.54 -28.86
CA ILE A 353 12.67 -8.53 -28.02
C ILE A 353 12.16 -8.35 -26.58
N ARG A 354 11.56 -9.38 -26.02
CA ARG A 354 11.04 -9.39 -24.65
C ARG A 354 11.94 -10.23 -23.75
N MET A 355 12.77 -9.58 -22.91
CA MET A 355 13.71 -10.24 -22.01
C MET A 355 13.18 -10.18 -20.59
N GLY A 356 12.78 -11.33 -20.02
CA GLY A 356 12.34 -11.45 -18.63
C GLY A 356 13.49 -11.87 -17.71
N GLU A 357 13.55 -11.32 -16.52
CA GLU A 357 14.53 -11.67 -15.49
C GLU A 357 13.87 -11.74 -14.11
N LEU A 358 14.00 -12.88 -13.43
CA LEU A 358 13.74 -12.97 -12.00
C LEU A 358 14.97 -12.44 -11.25
N GLY A 359 15.11 -11.11 -11.29
CA GLY A 359 16.31 -10.43 -10.87
C GLY A 359 16.35 -10.19 -9.36
N LEU A 360 17.35 -10.75 -8.69
CA LEU A 360 17.60 -10.47 -7.27
C LEU A 360 18.27 -9.11 -7.12
N VAL A 361 17.58 -8.16 -6.52
CA VAL A 361 18.04 -6.78 -6.33
C VAL A 361 18.13 -6.43 -4.84
N HIS A 362 18.97 -5.44 -4.53
CA HIS A 362 19.19 -4.97 -3.16
C HIS A 362 19.03 -3.45 -3.10
N ARG A 363 18.26 -2.97 -2.13
CA ARG A 363 18.07 -1.54 -1.89
C ARG A 363 18.27 -1.20 -0.43
N HIS A 364 19.07 -0.18 -0.17
CA HIS A 364 19.32 0.31 1.19
C HIS A 364 18.11 1.10 1.71
N GLU A 365 17.06 0.36 2.06
CA GLU A 365 15.88 0.96 2.70
C GLU A 365 16.20 1.38 4.15
N LYS A 366 15.71 2.55 4.56
CA LYS A 366 15.85 3.04 5.95
C LYS A 366 15.14 2.08 6.92
N SER A 367 15.74 1.83 8.09
CA SER A 367 15.21 0.88 9.08
C SER A 367 13.77 1.15 9.47
N GLY A 368 13.36 2.41 9.63
CA GLY A 368 11.98 2.79 9.97
C GLY A 368 10.94 2.53 8.87
N ALA A 369 11.38 2.26 7.64
CA ALA A 369 10.48 1.95 6.52
C ALA A 369 10.26 0.43 6.33
N LEU A 370 11.05 -0.42 6.98
CA LEU A 370 10.99 -1.88 6.81
C LEU A 370 9.68 -2.44 7.38
N HIS A 371 9.03 -3.34 6.61
CA HIS A 371 7.76 -3.91 7.01
C HIS A 371 7.55 -5.33 6.46
N GLY A 372 8.00 -6.34 7.20
CA GLY A 372 7.87 -7.76 6.81
C GLY A 372 8.34 -8.02 5.38
N LEU A 373 7.52 -8.65 4.55
CA LEU A 373 7.78 -8.84 3.11
C LEU A 373 7.36 -7.64 2.25
N MET A 374 6.58 -6.69 2.79
CA MET A 374 6.05 -5.54 2.04
C MET A 374 7.15 -4.54 1.68
N ARG A 375 8.14 -4.36 2.56
CA ARG A 375 9.30 -3.50 2.32
C ARG A 375 10.56 -4.11 2.91
N VAL A 376 11.42 -4.60 2.03
CA VAL A 376 12.63 -5.38 2.33
C VAL A 376 13.85 -4.76 1.66
N ARG A 377 15.04 -5.19 2.07
CA ARG A 377 16.33 -4.76 1.50
C ARG A 377 16.86 -5.67 0.40
N CYS A 378 16.31 -6.88 0.29
CA CYS A 378 16.64 -7.85 -0.75
C CYS A 378 15.37 -8.51 -1.25
N PHE A 379 15.12 -8.46 -2.55
CA PHE A 379 13.93 -9.02 -3.16
C PHE A 379 14.16 -9.46 -4.61
N THR A 380 13.32 -10.39 -5.05
CA THR A 380 13.28 -10.87 -6.43
C THR A 380 12.26 -10.05 -7.21
N GLN A 381 12.71 -9.30 -8.19
CA GLN A 381 11.85 -8.55 -9.09
C GLN A 381 11.49 -9.41 -10.30
N ASP A 382 10.21 -9.47 -10.67
CA ASP A 382 9.72 -10.16 -11.87
C ASP A 382 9.84 -9.22 -13.09
N ASP A 383 11.05 -8.79 -13.32
CA ASP A 383 11.37 -7.73 -14.26
C ASP A 383 11.36 -8.23 -15.71
N ALA A 384 11.04 -7.34 -16.63
CA ALA A 384 11.37 -7.57 -18.03
C ALA A 384 11.60 -6.24 -18.78
N HIS A 385 12.46 -6.35 -19.77
CA HIS A 385 12.84 -5.27 -20.65
C HIS A 385 12.44 -5.63 -22.08
N ILE A 386 11.61 -4.78 -22.69
CA ILE A 386 11.14 -4.97 -24.05
C ILE A 386 11.82 -3.91 -24.94
N PHE A 387 12.61 -4.38 -25.90
CA PHE A 387 13.26 -3.52 -26.88
C PHE A 387 12.46 -3.56 -28.18
N MET A 388 12.09 -2.40 -28.71
CA MET A 388 11.16 -2.32 -29.84
C MET A 388 11.41 -1.13 -30.75
N THR A 389 10.76 -1.12 -31.90
CA THR A 389 10.66 0.03 -32.81
C THR A 389 9.53 0.97 -32.35
N PRO A 390 9.53 2.26 -32.77
CA PRO A 390 8.50 3.24 -32.39
C PRO A 390 7.06 2.81 -32.72
N ASP A 391 6.86 2.12 -33.84
CA ASP A 391 5.53 1.65 -34.28
C ASP A 391 4.97 0.50 -33.42
N GLN A 392 5.83 -0.20 -32.66
CA GLN A 392 5.43 -1.32 -31.80
C GLN A 392 4.99 -0.90 -30.40
N ILE A 393 5.21 0.36 -29.96
CA ILE A 393 4.98 0.83 -28.58
C ILE A 393 3.57 0.49 -28.09
N THR A 394 2.55 0.87 -28.85
CA THR A 394 1.15 0.71 -28.42
C THR A 394 0.77 -0.76 -28.24
N ASP A 395 1.21 -1.62 -29.14
CA ASP A 395 0.87 -3.05 -29.08
C ASP A 395 1.61 -3.77 -27.95
N GLU A 396 2.87 -3.40 -27.68
CA GLU A 396 3.63 -3.96 -26.56
C GLU A 396 3.04 -3.53 -25.22
N ILE A 397 2.67 -2.24 -25.05
CA ILE A 397 1.98 -1.78 -23.83
C ILE A 397 0.67 -2.53 -23.63
N LYS A 398 -0.15 -2.68 -24.67
CA LYS A 398 -1.40 -3.47 -24.62
C LYS A 398 -1.15 -4.92 -24.23
N GLY A 399 -0.08 -5.54 -24.73
CA GLY A 399 0.33 -6.89 -24.38
C GLY A 399 0.62 -7.01 -22.88
N VAL A 400 1.39 -6.08 -22.32
CA VAL A 400 1.72 -6.05 -20.90
C VAL A 400 0.48 -5.79 -20.04
N VAL A 401 -0.39 -4.85 -20.41
CA VAL A 401 -1.64 -4.58 -19.69
C VAL A 401 -2.51 -5.83 -19.60
N ARG A 402 -2.66 -6.57 -20.72
CA ARG A 402 -3.43 -7.84 -20.72
C ARG A 402 -2.81 -8.89 -19.79
N LEU A 403 -1.49 -8.99 -19.78
CA LEU A 403 -0.78 -9.93 -18.90
C LEU A 403 -1.00 -9.59 -17.42
N ILE A 404 -0.93 -8.30 -17.05
CA ILE A 404 -1.20 -7.84 -15.68
C ILE A 404 -2.66 -8.12 -15.31
N ASP A 405 -3.62 -7.79 -16.17
CA ASP A 405 -5.05 -8.03 -15.96
C ASP A 405 -5.37 -9.52 -15.75
N GLU A 406 -4.79 -10.41 -16.58
CA GLU A 406 -4.93 -11.85 -16.44
C GLU A 406 -4.45 -12.33 -15.06
N VAL A 407 -3.26 -11.89 -14.65
CA VAL A 407 -2.67 -12.27 -13.37
C VAL A 407 -3.52 -11.77 -12.20
N TYR A 408 -3.94 -10.52 -12.20
CA TYR A 408 -4.71 -9.98 -11.08
C TYR A 408 -6.09 -10.60 -10.97
N LYS A 409 -6.74 -10.87 -12.09
CA LYS A 409 -8.02 -11.62 -12.12
C LYS A 409 -7.89 -13.04 -11.60
N LEU A 410 -6.78 -13.72 -11.89
CA LEU A 410 -6.53 -15.07 -11.37
C LEU A 410 -6.55 -15.10 -9.84
N PHE A 411 -6.02 -14.07 -9.17
CA PHE A 411 -6.00 -13.99 -7.71
C PHE A 411 -7.25 -13.32 -7.12
N GLY A 412 -8.17 -12.83 -7.95
CA GLY A 412 -9.38 -12.14 -7.51
C GLY A 412 -9.15 -10.70 -7.07
N PHE A 413 -8.03 -10.07 -7.48
CA PHE A 413 -7.75 -8.68 -7.18
C PHE A 413 -8.52 -7.71 -8.06
N LYS A 414 -9.02 -6.64 -7.46
CA LYS A 414 -9.38 -5.40 -8.15
C LYS A 414 -8.14 -4.51 -8.24
N TYR A 415 -8.11 -3.61 -9.21
CA TYR A 415 -7.02 -2.65 -9.33
C TYR A 415 -7.51 -1.34 -9.97
N HIS A 416 -6.78 -0.26 -9.73
CA HIS A 416 -6.90 0.99 -10.47
C HIS A 416 -5.54 1.35 -11.11
N VAL A 417 -5.58 2.25 -12.09
CA VAL A 417 -4.44 2.60 -12.92
C VAL A 417 -4.10 4.07 -12.74
N GLU A 418 -2.81 4.37 -12.60
CA GLU A 418 -2.28 5.72 -12.55
C GLU A 418 -1.26 5.93 -13.67
N LEU A 419 -1.32 7.11 -14.31
CA LEU A 419 -0.31 7.58 -15.26
C LEU A 419 0.56 8.61 -14.55
N SER A 420 1.79 8.23 -14.21
CA SER A 420 2.75 9.06 -13.49
C SER A 420 3.65 9.81 -14.46
N THR A 421 3.71 11.13 -14.32
CA THR A 421 4.44 12.04 -15.23
C THR A 421 5.81 12.43 -14.69
N GLN A 422 6.47 13.35 -15.34
CA GLN A 422 7.86 13.77 -15.08
C GLN A 422 8.07 14.31 -13.66
N PRO A 423 9.02 13.75 -12.87
CA PRO A 423 9.44 14.30 -11.59
C PRO A 423 10.43 15.48 -11.77
N GLU A 424 10.63 16.27 -10.70
CA GLU A 424 11.59 17.39 -10.69
C GLU A 424 13.02 16.91 -10.97
N ASP A 425 13.45 15.81 -10.36
CA ASP A 425 14.76 15.19 -10.62
C ASP A 425 14.62 14.12 -11.71
N SER A 426 14.85 14.53 -12.96
CA SER A 426 14.68 13.66 -14.13
C SER A 426 15.73 13.92 -15.20
N MET A 427 15.97 12.88 -16.04
CA MET A 427 16.86 12.95 -17.20
C MET A 427 16.08 13.21 -18.48
N GLY A 428 16.76 13.75 -19.50
CA GLY A 428 16.23 13.91 -20.85
C GLY A 428 15.58 15.26 -21.11
N SER A 429 15.17 15.46 -22.36
CA SER A 429 14.50 16.68 -22.80
C SER A 429 13.00 16.65 -22.48
N GLN A 430 12.36 17.81 -22.39
CA GLN A 430 10.91 17.92 -22.24
C GLN A 430 10.19 17.24 -23.42
N GLU A 431 10.73 17.33 -24.63
CA GLU A 431 10.16 16.72 -25.83
C GLU A 431 10.11 15.18 -25.72
N ASP A 432 11.19 14.54 -25.19
CA ASP A 432 11.22 13.10 -24.95
C ASP A 432 10.16 12.69 -23.92
N TRP A 433 10.02 13.47 -22.84
CA TRP A 433 9.03 13.23 -21.80
C TRP A 433 7.59 13.37 -22.30
N ASP A 434 7.32 14.40 -23.10
CA ASP A 434 5.99 14.62 -23.69
C ASP A 434 5.63 13.48 -24.65
N MET A 435 6.58 13.06 -25.50
CA MET A 435 6.40 11.96 -26.43
C MET A 435 6.15 10.62 -25.71
N ALA A 436 6.93 10.34 -24.66
CA ALA A 436 6.77 9.12 -23.88
C ALA A 436 5.44 9.11 -23.12
N THR A 437 5.08 10.21 -22.46
CA THR A 437 3.82 10.35 -21.73
C THR A 437 2.62 10.20 -22.65
N GLU A 438 2.66 10.82 -23.82
CA GLU A 438 1.59 10.71 -24.82
C GLU A 438 1.50 9.29 -25.39
N GLY A 439 2.63 8.58 -25.55
CA GLY A 439 2.65 7.18 -25.95
C GLY A 439 1.91 6.27 -24.96
N LEU A 440 2.16 6.45 -23.63
CA LEU A 440 1.46 5.74 -22.58
C LEU A 440 -0.03 6.10 -22.55
N ARG A 441 -0.37 7.38 -22.66
CA ARG A 441 -1.75 7.88 -22.68
C ARG A 441 -2.56 7.26 -23.82
N LYS A 442 -2.04 7.30 -25.06
CA LYS A 442 -2.69 6.70 -26.23
C LYS A 442 -2.95 5.20 -26.05
N ALA A 443 -2.03 4.48 -25.44
CA ALA A 443 -2.21 3.06 -25.17
C ALA A 443 -3.36 2.83 -24.18
N LEU A 444 -3.43 3.57 -23.05
CA LEU A 444 -4.50 3.49 -22.07
C LEU A 444 -5.87 3.87 -22.68
N ASP A 445 -5.94 4.98 -23.41
CA ASP A 445 -7.15 5.45 -24.07
C ASP A 445 -7.68 4.42 -25.09
N SER A 446 -6.77 3.80 -25.85
CA SER A 446 -7.14 2.77 -26.84
C SER A 446 -7.65 1.48 -26.21
N LEU A 447 -7.34 1.21 -24.92
CA LEU A 447 -7.87 0.10 -24.14
C LEU A 447 -9.17 0.45 -23.44
N GLY A 448 -9.55 1.74 -23.39
CA GLY A 448 -10.73 2.22 -22.65
C GLY A 448 -10.59 2.02 -21.13
N LEU A 449 -9.38 1.96 -20.60
CA LEU A 449 -9.13 1.80 -19.17
C LEU A 449 -9.22 3.16 -18.47
N PRO A 450 -10.01 3.28 -17.40
CA PRO A 450 -10.00 4.49 -16.59
C PRO A 450 -8.67 4.60 -15.83
N TYR A 451 -8.09 5.78 -15.83
CA TYR A 451 -6.85 6.06 -15.08
C TYR A 451 -6.87 7.47 -14.47
N VAL A 452 -6.04 7.67 -13.47
CA VAL A 452 -5.79 8.97 -12.84
C VAL A 452 -4.39 9.43 -13.24
N VAL A 453 -4.23 10.73 -13.51
CA VAL A 453 -2.89 11.31 -13.74
C VAL A 453 -2.28 11.66 -12.40
N ASN A 454 -1.09 11.10 -12.13
CA ASN A 454 -0.30 11.36 -10.93
C ASN A 454 0.93 12.18 -11.36
N GLU A 455 0.85 13.50 -11.18
CA GLU A 455 1.89 14.42 -11.65
C GLU A 455 3.15 14.32 -10.78
N GLY A 456 4.31 14.20 -11.43
CA GLY A 456 5.62 14.23 -10.75
C GLY A 456 6.07 12.90 -10.12
N ASP A 457 5.33 11.80 -10.29
CA ASP A 457 5.67 10.49 -9.70
C ASP A 457 6.33 9.51 -10.69
N GLY A 458 6.76 9.97 -11.85
CA GLY A 458 7.50 9.17 -12.83
C GLY A 458 8.86 8.69 -12.32
N ALA A 459 9.49 7.76 -13.04
CA ALA A 459 10.89 7.43 -12.78
C ALA A 459 11.80 8.55 -13.31
N PHE A 460 13.04 8.64 -12.81
CA PHE A 460 13.98 9.67 -13.26
C PHE A 460 14.32 9.58 -14.76
N TYR A 461 14.04 8.46 -15.40
CA TYR A 461 14.35 8.19 -16.83
C TYR A 461 13.11 8.08 -17.73
N GLY A 462 11.88 8.11 -17.18
CA GLY A 462 10.67 8.04 -18.02
C GLY A 462 9.35 7.98 -17.24
N PRO A 463 8.24 8.33 -17.90
CA PRO A 463 6.90 8.21 -17.33
C PRO A 463 6.50 6.76 -17.16
N LYS A 464 5.50 6.50 -16.29
CA LYS A 464 5.07 5.15 -15.98
C LYS A 464 3.55 5.02 -15.86
N ILE A 465 3.06 3.83 -16.16
CA ILE A 465 1.73 3.37 -15.78
C ILE A 465 1.88 2.48 -14.55
N ASP A 466 1.25 2.84 -13.45
CA ASP A 466 1.23 2.07 -12.22
C ASP A 466 -0.11 1.38 -12.01
N PHE A 467 -0.06 0.11 -11.62
CA PHE A 467 -1.22 -0.70 -11.28
C PHE A 467 -1.26 -0.89 -9.77
N HIS A 468 -2.25 -0.27 -9.14
CA HIS A 468 -2.50 -0.36 -7.72
C HIS A 468 -3.56 -1.41 -7.45
N LEU A 469 -3.15 -2.59 -7.00
CA LEU A 469 -4.11 -3.63 -6.65
C LEU A 469 -4.72 -3.39 -5.27
N GLU A 470 -6.01 -3.70 -5.15
CA GLU A 470 -6.78 -3.63 -3.92
C GLU A 470 -6.88 -5.02 -3.30
N ASP A 471 -6.45 -5.14 -2.05
CA ASP A 471 -6.57 -6.39 -1.30
C ASP A 471 -7.98 -6.56 -0.70
N SER A 472 -8.23 -7.72 -0.08
CA SER A 472 -9.53 -8.03 0.54
C SER A 472 -9.94 -7.12 1.71
N LEU A 473 -9.05 -6.23 2.15
CA LEU A 473 -9.29 -5.23 3.20
C LEU A 473 -9.43 -3.81 2.64
N GLY A 474 -9.47 -3.65 1.32
CA GLY A 474 -9.54 -2.36 0.65
C GLY A 474 -8.27 -1.51 0.74
N ARG A 475 -7.11 -2.13 1.02
CA ARG A 475 -5.81 -1.45 0.98
C ARG A 475 -5.23 -1.56 -0.43
N THR A 476 -4.58 -0.50 -0.88
CA THR A 476 -3.97 -0.44 -2.21
C THR A 476 -2.46 -0.68 -2.16
N TRP A 477 -1.95 -1.44 -3.14
CA TRP A 477 -0.54 -1.82 -3.25
C TRP A 477 -0.07 -1.64 -4.68
N GLN A 478 0.90 -0.78 -4.91
CA GLN A 478 1.57 -0.68 -6.21
C GLN A 478 2.37 -1.96 -6.46
N CYS A 479 2.02 -2.67 -7.52
CA CYS A 479 2.68 -3.91 -7.93
C CYS A 479 3.09 -3.88 -9.38
N GLY A 480 2.16 -3.94 -10.33
CA GLY A 480 2.45 -3.84 -11.76
C GLY A 480 2.88 -2.43 -12.15
N THR A 481 3.87 -2.34 -13.00
CA THR A 481 4.35 -1.05 -13.53
C THR A 481 4.83 -1.24 -14.96
N ILE A 482 4.56 -0.26 -15.82
CA ILE A 482 5.05 -0.16 -17.20
C ILE A 482 5.72 1.20 -17.34
N GLN A 483 7.00 1.24 -17.68
CA GLN A 483 7.78 2.47 -17.86
C GLN A 483 8.30 2.54 -19.28
N LEU A 484 8.05 3.64 -19.96
CA LEU A 484 8.56 3.86 -21.31
C LEU A 484 9.84 4.70 -21.23
N ASP A 485 10.91 4.20 -21.82
CA ASP A 485 12.26 4.75 -21.65
C ASP A 485 12.94 4.98 -23.00
N PHE A 486 13.27 6.24 -23.27
CA PHE A 486 14.08 6.69 -24.41
C PHE A 486 15.53 7.01 -23.98
N GLN A 487 15.79 7.16 -22.68
CA GLN A 487 17.04 7.69 -22.16
C GLN A 487 18.14 6.62 -22.05
N LEU A 488 17.83 5.46 -21.45
CA LEU A 488 18.82 4.40 -21.32
C LEU A 488 19.29 3.85 -22.68
N PRO A 489 18.41 3.62 -23.67
CA PRO A 489 18.85 3.27 -25.02
C PRO A 489 19.82 4.29 -25.63
N MET A 490 19.63 5.57 -25.35
CA MET A 490 20.54 6.64 -25.82
C MET A 490 21.87 6.60 -25.07
N ARG A 491 21.86 6.54 -23.74
CA ARG A 491 23.07 6.55 -22.90
C ARG A 491 23.97 5.35 -23.14
N PHE A 492 23.38 4.20 -23.46
CA PHE A 492 24.09 2.96 -23.78
C PHE A 492 24.40 2.82 -25.27
N GLU A 493 24.03 3.81 -26.11
CA GLU A 493 24.23 3.78 -27.56
C GLU A 493 23.68 2.50 -28.19
N LEU A 494 22.44 2.12 -27.83
CA LEU A 494 21.79 0.94 -28.38
C LEU A 494 21.42 1.17 -29.85
N GLU A 495 21.61 0.14 -30.67
CA GLU A 495 21.32 0.19 -32.11
C GLU A 495 20.64 -1.09 -32.60
N TYR A 496 19.82 -0.95 -33.63
CA TYR A 496 19.42 -2.03 -34.53
C TYR A 496 19.52 -1.58 -35.99
N THR A 497 19.71 -2.52 -36.91
CA THR A 497 19.70 -2.23 -38.35
C THR A 497 18.26 -2.22 -38.86
N GLY A 498 17.81 -1.11 -39.41
CA GLY A 498 16.47 -0.94 -39.98
C GLY A 498 16.28 -1.66 -41.33
N ALA A 499 15.05 -1.62 -41.83
CA ALA A 499 14.73 -2.15 -43.16
C ALA A 499 15.41 -1.35 -44.30
N ASP A 500 15.76 -0.10 -44.02
CA ASP A 500 16.53 0.80 -44.88
C ASP A 500 18.05 0.50 -44.92
N GLY A 501 18.51 -0.42 -44.04
CA GLY A 501 19.91 -0.75 -43.87
C GLY A 501 20.69 0.18 -42.94
N GLU A 502 20.06 1.24 -42.45
CA GLU A 502 20.66 2.22 -41.55
C GLU A 502 20.55 1.80 -40.09
N LYS A 503 21.32 2.48 -39.22
CA LYS A 503 21.31 2.26 -37.78
C LYS A 503 20.26 3.14 -37.12
N HIS A 504 19.38 2.50 -36.32
CA HIS A 504 18.32 3.14 -35.56
C HIS A 504 18.44 2.80 -34.07
N ARG A 505 17.89 3.66 -33.24
CA ARG A 505 17.84 3.45 -31.76
C ARG A 505 16.53 2.77 -31.38
N PRO A 506 16.57 1.66 -30.65
CA PRO A 506 15.37 1.05 -30.10
C PRO A 506 14.79 1.91 -28.97
N ILE A 507 13.50 1.73 -28.71
CA ILE A 507 12.80 2.21 -27.53
C ILE A 507 12.72 1.05 -26.55
N MET A 508 12.68 1.34 -25.26
CA MET A 508 12.67 0.32 -24.22
C MET A 508 11.46 0.49 -23.29
N ILE A 509 10.83 -0.61 -22.96
CA ILE A 509 9.86 -0.70 -21.86
C ILE A 509 10.50 -1.48 -20.72
N HIS A 510 10.42 -0.94 -19.52
CA HIS A 510 10.63 -1.67 -18.28
C HIS A 510 9.26 -2.06 -17.73
N ARG A 511 9.08 -3.31 -17.31
CA ARG A 511 7.81 -3.68 -16.73
C ARG A 511 7.95 -4.79 -15.67
N VAL A 512 7.06 -4.74 -14.71
CA VAL A 512 6.83 -5.80 -13.71
C VAL A 512 5.34 -6.12 -13.65
N VAL A 513 4.99 -7.35 -13.29
CA VAL A 513 3.61 -7.81 -13.07
C VAL A 513 3.32 -7.94 -11.58
N PHE A 514 4.16 -8.71 -10.86
CA PHE A 514 4.09 -8.85 -9.41
C PHE A 514 4.79 -7.71 -8.68
N GLY A 515 5.78 -7.08 -9.31
CA GLY A 515 6.68 -6.09 -8.75
C GLY A 515 7.82 -6.75 -7.98
N SER A 516 7.61 -7.10 -6.73
CA SER A 516 8.48 -7.93 -5.90
C SER A 516 7.76 -9.22 -5.55
N ILE A 517 8.37 -10.36 -5.82
CA ILE A 517 7.82 -11.67 -5.45
C ILE A 517 7.57 -11.74 -3.94
N GLU A 518 8.48 -11.21 -3.13
CA GLU A 518 8.37 -11.17 -1.68
C GLU A 518 7.15 -10.34 -1.25
N ARG A 519 7.00 -9.11 -1.78
CA ARG A 519 5.82 -8.27 -1.50
C ARG A 519 4.54 -8.94 -1.95
N PHE A 520 4.52 -9.54 -3.13
CA PHE A 520 3.35 -10.22 -3.66
C PHE A 520 2.94 -11.42 -2.80
N ILE A 521 3.91 -12.21 -2.30
CA ILE A 521 3.66 -13.27 -1.31
C ILE A 521 3.06 -12.70 -0.03
N GLY A 522 3.57 -11.59 0.47
CA GLY A 522 3.02 -10.89 1.63
C GLY A 522 1.55 -10.50 1.40
N ILE A 523 1.25 -9.89 0.25
CA ILE A 523 -0.11 -9.48 -0.15
C ILE A 523 -1.03 -10.71 -0.26
N LEU A 524 -0.60 -11.79 -0.93
CA LEU A 524 -1.36 -13.03 -1.05
C LEU A 524 -1.63 -13.66 0.32
N THR A 525 -0.64 -13.64 1.23
CA THR A 525 -0.79 -14.18 2.59
C THR A 525 -1.89 -13.44 3.35
N GLU A 526 -1.95 -12.11 3.24
CA GLU A 526 -2.99 -11.29 3.87
C GLU A 526 -4.34 -11.40 3.14
N HIS A 527 -4.33 -11.42 1.82
CA HIS A 527 -5.54 -11.54 0.99
C HIS A 527 -6.29 -12.84 1.27
N PHE A 528 -5.59 -13.96 1.28
CA PHE A 528 -6.16 -15.28 1.58
C PHE A 528 -6.18 -15.62 3.08
N ALA A 529 -5.74 -14.72 3.97
CA ALA A 529 -5.57 -15.00 5.40
C ALA A 529 -4.78 -16.30 5.67
N GLY A 530 -3.75 -16.56 4.86
CA GLY A 530 -2.95 -17.79 4.87
C GLY A 530 -3.64 -19.02 4.25
N ALA A 531 -4.93 -18.93 3.94
CA ALA A 531 -5.70 -20.03 3.37
C ALA A 531 -5.56 -20.09 1.84
N PHE A 532 -4.35 -20.29 1.34
CA PHE A 532 -4.04 -20.29 -0.09
C PHE A 532 -4.92 -21.23 -0.91
N PRO A 533 -5.22 -20.89 -2.19
CA PRO A 533 -5.78 -21.84 -3.15
C PRO A 533 -4.92 -23.09 -3.26
N ILE A 534 -5.53 -24.24 -3.58
CA ILE A 534 -4.84 -25.54 -3.56
C ILE A 534 -3.57 -25.55 -4.41
N TRP A 535 -3.56 -24.91 -5.57
CA TRP A 535 -2.40 -24.89 -6.45
C TRP A 535 -1.19 -24.15 -5.86
N LEU A 536 -1.44 -23.15 -4.97
CA LEU A 536 -0.41 -22.40 -4.24
C LEU A 536 -0.04 -23.00 -2.88
N ALA A 537 -0.94 -23.77 -2.26
CA ALA A 537 -0.75 -24.27 -0.90
C ALA A 537 0.54 -25.09 -0.77
N PRO A 538 1.46 -24.76 0.16
CA PRO A 538 2.69 -25.53 0.35
C PRO A 538 2.44 -26.99 0.64
N VAL A 539 1.45 -27.29 1.47
CA VAL A 539 0.88 -28.62 1.71
C VAL A 539 -0.54 -28.61 1.15
N GLN A 540 -0.84 -29.50 0.21
CA GLN A 540 -2.14 -29.55 -0.46
C GLN A 540 -3.10 -30.54 0.20
N VAL A 541 -2.52 -31.63 0.70
CA VAL A 541 -3.26 -32.72 1.33
C VAL A 541 -2.50 -33.21 2.55
N GLU A 542 -3.19 -33.40 3.66
CA GLU A 542 -2.65 -34.08 4.83
C GLU A 542 -3.39 -35.39 5.09
N LEU A 543 -2.64 -36.47 5.23
CA LEU A 543 -3.18 -37.79 5.54
C LEU A 543 -3.09 -38.06 7.04
N MET A 544 -4.16 -38.55 7.61
CA MET A 544 -4.31 -38.76 9.05
C MET A 544 -4.78 -40.20 9.35
N PRO A 545 -3.87 -41.14 9.54
CA PRO A 545 -4.23 -42.46 10.04
C PRO A 545 -4.80 -42.36 11.46
N ILE A 546 -5.91 -43.08 11.73
CA ILE A 546 -6.56 -43.10 13.04
C ILE A 546 -5.74 -43.94 14.03
N ALA A 547 -5.05 -44.97 13.55
CA ALA A 547 -4.21 -45.86 14.34
C ALA A 547 -3.04 -46.39 13.50
N ASP A 548 -1.98 -46.87 14.15
CA ASP A 548 -0.75 -47.38 13.51
C ASP A 548 -1.00 -48.48 12.47
N ARG A 549 -2.03 -49.32 12.67
CA ARG A 549 -2.42 -50.36 11.70
C ARG A 549 -2.86 -49.80 10.35
N HIS A 550 -3.17 -48.53 10.24
CA HIS A 550 -3.56 -47.88 9.00
C HIS A 550 -2.36 -47.26 8.26
N ASN A 551 -1.15 -47.22 8.86
CA ASN A 551 0.02 -46.52 8.32
C ASN A 551 0.46 -47.12 6.98
N GLU A 552 0.34 -48.45 6.76
CA GLU A 552 0.71 -49.10 5.50
C GLU A 552 -0.17 -48.59 4.32
N PHE A 553 -1.48 -48.56 4.51
CA PHE A 553 -2.40 -48.03 3.52
C PHE A 553 -2.20 -46.52 3.31
N THR A 554 -2.02 -45.74 4.39
CA THR A 554 -1.71 -44.33 4.34
C THR A 554 -0.47 -44.05 3.49
N ALA A 555 0.59 -44.84 3.66
CA ALA A 555 1.81 -44.71 2.86
C ALA A 555 1.57 -45.01 1.37
N LYS A 556 0.72 -45.98 1.04
CA LYS A 556 0.31 -46.28 -0.37
C LYS A 556 -0.43 -45.08 -0.98
N VAL A 557 -1.40 -44.51 -0.24
CA VAL A 557 -2.13 -43.32 -0.67
C VAL A 557 -1.19 -42.13 -0.86
N ALA A 558 -0.29 -41.89 0.10
CA ALA A 558 0.70 -40.81 0.02
C ALA A 558 1.62 -40.95 -1.21
N ALA A 559 2.06 -42.20 -1.50
CA ALA A 559 2.89 -42.48 -2.66
C ALA A 559 2.16 -42.19 -3.99
N GLU A 560 0.88 -42.56 -4.10
CA GLU A 560 0.07 -42.29 -5.29
C GLU A 560 -0.15 -40.80 -5.50
N LEU A 561 -0.47 -40.04 -4.44
CA LEU A 561 -0.62 -38.58 -4.50
C LEU A 561 0.70 -37.91 -4.94
N LYS A 562 1.84 -38.29 -4.33
CA LYS A 562 3.17 -37.77 -4.69
C LYS A 562 3.53 -38.09 -6.14
N LYS A 563 3.24 -39.28 -6.63
CA LYS A 563 3.47 -39.69 -8.03
C LYS A 563 2.73 -38.80 -9.02
N ARG A 564 1.57 -38.26 -8.63
CA ARG A 564 0.77 -37.32 -9.42
C ARG A 564 1.15 -35.84 -9.17
N GLY A 565 2.25 -35.57 -8.46
CA GLY A 565 2.75 -34.22 -8.19
C GLY A 565 1.96 -33.45 -7.14
N ILE A 566 1.11 -34.14 -6.36
CA ILE A 566 0.35 -33.52 -5.26
C ILE A 566 1.25 -33.44 -4.03
N ARG A 567 1.34 -32.26 -3.39
CA ARG A 567 2.15 -32.03 -2.18
C ARG A 567 1.43 -32.54 -0.96
N VAL A 568 2.01 -33.54 -0.32
CA VAL A 568 1.37 -34.35 0.74
C VAL A 568 2.24 -34.40 1.98
N GLU A 569 1.62 -34.20 3.13
CA GLU A 569 2.17 -34.53 4.46
C GLU A 569 1.35 -35.67 5.10
N VAL A 570 1.98 -36.41 6.02
CA VAL A 570 1.34 -37.48 6.78
C VAL A 570 1.51 -37.19 8.25
N ASP A 571 0.41 -37.08 8.98
CA ASP A 571 0.40 -36.98 10.43
C ASP A 571 0.15 -38.37 11.04
N ASP A 572 1.23 -39.11 11.23
CA ASP A 572 1.21 -40.45 11.82
C ASP A 572 1.41 -40.46 13.36
N ARG A 573 1.40 -39.29 13.98
CA ARG A 573 1.52 -39.16 15.43
C ARG A 573 0.39 -39.90 16.14
N SER A 574 0.69 -40.48 17.31
CA SER A 574 -0.29 -41.16 18.15
C SER A 574 -1.17 -40.15 18.92
N GLU A 575 -1.97 -39.35 18.16
CA GLU A 575 -2.86 -38.32 18.67
C GLU A 575 -4.30 -38.56 18.25
N LYS A 576 -5.25 -37.96 19.00
CA LYS A 576 -6.68 -38.04 18.64
C LYS A 576 -6.94 -37.37 17.30
N ILE A 577 -7.73 -38.00 16.44
CA ILE A 577 -8.04 -37.49 15.09
C ILE A 577 -8.58 -36.05 15.10
N GLY A 578 -9.41 -35.69 16.10
CA GLY A 578 -9.92 -34.33 16.25
C GLY A 578 -8.82 -33.29 16.51
N PHE A 579 -7.73 -33.68 17.19
CA PHE A 579 -6.57 -32.83 17.41
C PHE A 579 -5.79 -32.63 16.09
N LYS A 580 -5.51 -33.71 15.35
CA LYS A 580 -4.84 -33.66 14.04
C LYS A 580 -5.61 -32.76 13.06
N ILE A 581 -6.93 -32.94 12.96
CA ILE A 581 -7.80 -32.10 12.10
C ILE A 581 -7.70 -30.62 12.51
N ARG A 582 -7.71 -30.32 13.83
CA ARG A 582 -7.59 -28.94 14.30
C ARG A 582 -6.25 -28.32 13.92
N GLU A 583 -5.14 -29.06 14.06
CA GLU A 583 -3.82 -28.57 13.66
C GLU A 583 -3.74 -28.31 12.16
N ALA A 584 -4.20 -29.23 11.32
CA ALA A 584 -4.27 -29.05 9.88
C ALA A 584 -5.12 -27.84 9.47
N GLN A 585 -6.22 -27.58 10.19
CA GLN A 585 -7.03 -26.39 9.98
C GLN A 585 -6.28 -25.09 10.37
N LEU A 586 -5.50 -25.11 11.45
CA LEU A 586 -4.64 -23.99 11.83
C LEU A 586 -3.54 -23.74 10.79
N GLN A 587 -2.96 -24.81 10.23
CA GLN A 587 -2.00 -24.76 9.13
C GLN A 587 -2.65 -24.44 7.77
N LYS A 588 -3.98 -24.23 7.74
CA LYS A 588 -4.73 -23.84 6.53
C LYS A 588 -4.65 -24.85 5.38
N ILE A 589 -4.42 -26.12 5.68
CA ILE A 589 -4.30 -27.17 4.67
C ILE A 589 -5.64 -27.36 3.93
N PRO A 590 -5.65 -27.38 2.57
CA PRO A 590 -6.87 -27.46 1.77
C PRO A 590 -7.68 -28.73 2.00
N TYR A 591 -7.02 -29.91 2.01
CA TYR A 591 -7.66 -31.20 2.16
C TYR A 591 -7.00 -32.04 3.25
N MET A 592 -7.82 -32.73 4.03
CA MET A 592 -7.44 -33.71 5.06
C MET A 592 -8.07 -35.04 4.70
N LEU A 593 -7.28 -36.12 4.63
CA LEU A 593 -7.75 -37.45 4.37
C LEU A 593 -7.65 -38.25 5.66
N VAL A 594 -8.80 -38.63 6.21
CA VAL A 594 -8.88 -39.48 7.41
C VAL A 594 -8.94 -40.92 6.98
N ILE A 595 -8.04 -41.74 7.54
CA ILE A 595 -7.89 -43.14 7.17
C ILE A 595 -8.09 -44.01 8.40
N GLY A 596 -9.19 -44.79 8.39
CA GLY A 596 -9.56 -45.75 9.41
C GLY A 596 -9.75 -47.14 8.83
N ASP A 597 -10.32 -48.08 9.61
CA ASP A 597 -10.53 -49.46 9.19
C ASP A 597 -11.38 -49.56 7.92
N LYS A 598 -12.46 -48.76 7.83
CA LYS A 598 -13.36 -48.71 6.68
C LYS A 598 -12.66 -48.28 5.40
N GLU A 599 -11.82 -47.26 5.49
CA GLU A 599 -11.07 -46.74 4.35
C GLU A 599 -10.06 -47.79 3.84
N VAL A 600 -9.40 -48.51 4.76
CA VAL A 600 -8.46 -49.59 4.41
C VAL A 600 -9.20 -50.75 3.74
N GLU A 601 -10.37 -51.17 4.26
CA GLU A 601 -11.16 -52.30 3.72
C GLU A 601 -11.72 -52.01 2.32
N THR A 602 -12.13 -50.74 2.10
CA THR A 602 -12.79 -50.34 0.82
C THR A 602 -11.83 -49.70 -0.18
N GLU A 603 -10.56 -49.56 0.17
CA GLU A 603 -9.53 -48.84 -0.60
C GLU A 603 -9.95 -47.39 -0.99
N ASN A 604 -10.72 -46.73 -0.13
CA ASN A 604 -11.21 -45.37 -0.29
C ASN A 604 -10.52 -44.43 0.68
N VAL A 605 -10.83 -43.12 0.57
CA VAL A 605 -10.39 -42.08 1.49
C VAL A 605 -11.58 -41.25 1.94
N SER A 606 -11.64 -40.95 3.23
CA SER A 606 -12.62 -40.02 3.81
C SER A 606 -12.07 -38.62 3.77
N ILE A 607 -12.77 -37.69 3.09
CA ILE A 607 -12.23 -36.41 2.69
C ILE A 607 -12.86 -35.28 3.48
N ARG A 608 -12.01 -34.45 4.04
CA ARG A 608 -12.41 -33.19 4.68
C ARG A 608 -11.77 -32.01 3.97
N CYS A 609 -12.60 -31.14 3.43
CA CYS A 609 -12.17 -29.90 2.79
C CYS A 609 -12.16 -28.78 3.83
N ARG A 610 -11.11 -27.95 3.83
CA ARG A 610 -10.97 -26.79 4.74
C ARG A 610 -12.21 -25.89 4.77
N LYS A 611 -12.81 -25.60 3.64
CA LYS A 611 -13.97 -24.70 3.52
C LYS A 611 -15.33 -25.43 3.60
N ARG A 612 -15.45 -26.57 2.94
CA ARG A 612 -16.72 -27.32 2.79
C ARG A 612 -16.96 -28.34 3.90
N GLY A 613 -16.01 -28.53 4.81
CA GLY A 613 -16.11 -29.55 5.86
C GLY A 613 -15.97 -30.96 5.30
N ASP A 614 -16.73 -31.91 5.87
CA ASP A 614 -16.77 -33.31 5.38
C ASP A 614 -17.49 -33.37 4.04
N ILE A 615 -16.80 -33.88 3.00
CA ILE A 615 -17.32 -34.00 1.65
C ILE A 615 -17.54 -35.46 1.25
N GLY A 616 -17.44 -36.39 2.21
CA GLY A 616 -17.70 -37.81 2.00
C GLY A 616 -16.47 -38.62 1.67
N THR A 617 -16.72 -39.79 1.10
CA THR A 617 -15.71 -40.83 0.79
C THR A 617 -15.66 -41.07 -0.71
N MET A 618 -14.47 -41.21 -1.27
CA MET A 618 -14.29 -41.61 -2.68
C MET A 618 -13.03 -42.45 -2.88
N SER A 619 -12.86 -43.02 -4.06
CA SER A 619 -11.63 -43.75 -4.39
C SER A 619 -10.41 -42.80 -4.40
N VAL A 620 -9.23 -43.35 -4.12
CA VAL A 620 -7.96 -42.58 -4.20
C VAL A 620 -7.79 -41.96 -5.58
N SER A 621 -8.15 -42.70 -6.64
CA SER A 621 -8.03 -42.23 -8.02
C SER A 621 -8.96 -41.06 -8.31
N ASP A 622 -10.21 -41.08 -7.86
CA ASP A 622 -11.18 -40.00 -8.07
C ASP A 622 -10.77 -38.74 -7.30
N PHE A 623 -10.27 -38.90 -6.08
CA PHE A 623 -9.73 -37.81 -5.30
C PHE A 623 -8.54 -37.16 -6.02
N CYS A 624 -7.59 -37.94 -6.50
CA CYS A 624 -6.46 -37.43 -7.27
C CYS A 624 -6.92 -36.65 -8.51
N ASN A 625 -7.86 -37.21 -9.29
CA ASN A 625 -8.39 -36.56 -10.49
C ASN A 625 -9.06 -35.19 -10.14
N MET A 626 -9.80 -35.14 -9.03
CA MET A 626 -10.43 -33.93 -8.53
C MET A 626 -9.36 -32.85 -8.19
N VAL A 627 -8.36 -33.23 -7.40
CA VAL A 627 -7.29 -32.32 -6.97
C VAL A 627 -6.44 -31.87 -8.16
N GLU A 628 -6.06 -32.75 -9.06
CA GLU A 628 -5.31 -32.38 -10.28
C GLU A 628 -6.08 -31.39 -11.15
N LYS A 629 -7.40 -31.56 -11.26
CA LYS A 629 -8.26 -30.63 -11.98
C LYS A 629 -8.23 -29.25 -11.32
N GLU A 630 -8.43 -29.17 -10.00
CA GLU A 630 -8.40 -27.90 -9.25
C GLU A 630 -7.03 -27.20 -9.35
N ILE A 631 -5.92 -27.95 -9.31
CA ILE A 631 -4.56 -27.42 -9.48
C ILE A 631 -4.37 -26.88 -10.90
N ARG A 632 -4.76 -27.64 -11.93
CA ARG A 632 -4.62 -27.25 -13.33
C ARG A 632 -5.44 -26.01 -13.67
N GLU A 633 -6.68 -25.96 -13.19
CA GLU A 633 -7.61 -24.86 -13.42
C GLU A 633 -7.33 -23.67 -12.48
N LYS A 634 -6.37 -23.80 -11.56
CA LYS A 634 -6.01 -22.80 -10.54
C LYS A 634 -7.24 -22.27 -9.77
N THR A 635 -8.14 -23.20 -9.44
CA THR A 635 -9.42 -22.87 -8.81
C THR A 635 -9.23 -22.18 -7.47
N ILE A 636 -9.90 -21.04 -7.28
CA ILE A 636 -10.07 -20.40 -5.99
C ILE A 636 -11.44 -20.84 -5.45
N ILE A 637 -11.43 -21.69 -4.41
CA ILE A 637 -12.67 -22.09 -3.75
C ILE A 637 -13.18 -20.89 -2.96
N THR A 638 -14.21 -20.23 -3.49
CA THR A 638 -14.99 -19.23 -2.76
C THR A 638 -16.03 -19.93 -1.88
N ASP A 639 -16.54 -19.24 -0.87
CA ASP A 639 -17.58 -19.76 0.04
C ASP A 639 -18.87 -20.05 -0.69
#